data_b301d026ee515000dc551507e9181629
#
_entry.id   b301d026ee515000dc551507e9181629
#
_cell.length_a   1.000
_cell.length_b   1.000
_cell.length_c   1.000
_cell.angle_alpha   90.00
_cell.angle_beta   90.00
_cell.angle_gamma   90.00
#
_symmetry.space_group_name_H-M   'P 1'
#
loop_
_entity.id
_entity.type
_entity.pdbx_description
1 polymer ?
#
loop_
_entity_poly.entity_id
_entity_poly.type
_entity_poly.pdbx_seq_one_letter_code
_entity_poly.pdbx_strand_id
1 'polypeptide(L)'
;MSLRDDQLATLKAAGKDFDYYNIANLDGIDHLPYSLKVLVENLVRNIDGANITDEHVKTLLDWDPNAEPSHEIQFTPSRVIMQDFTGVPCIVDLATMRDAVKDLGGDPEVINPQVQSDMVIDHSVQIDKYGIADAVQQNMDIEYQRNGERYQFLRWGQQAFKNFRVVPPGTGIIHQVNIEYLAKVVMSKAEANGNTLAYLDSCVGTDSHTTTENGLGVLGWGVGGIEAEAAMLGQPISMLVPRVVGFKLTGSIPEGVTATDVVLTITDMLRKHGVVGKFVEFYGEGIASVPLANRATIGNMGPEFGSTCGIFPIDNVTLDYLRLTGRSEEQVALVEAYAKANKLWGDASDPDYVEPQYSEYEELDLGTVVPSIAGPKRPQDRILLSEAKSMFEKTAPAYETEKTVKDPVAVSTDFRGDFDIENGDVAIASITSCTNTSNPSVMIAAGLIARNAHAKGLKPKPWVKTSLAPGSQVVADYLKAAGLQDDLDALGYQLVGFGCATCIGNSGPLLPEISEAINANDLTVTAVLSGNRNFEGRISPDVKMNYLVSPPLVIAYALAGTMDFDFETQPLGTDADGNDVYLKDIWPTNAEVAAMVDGSVSREMFLKDYASVFDGDHRWKGLDVPEGELFAWNDKSTYVRKQTFFDGMKATPDPVADIHGARVLALLGDSVTTDHISPAGAFKASSPAGKYLTERGVEPKNFNSYGSRRGNHEIMVRGTFGNIRLRNQLLASVGEEVTPGGFTYDFLAKKPTTIFEASRDYIDNKVPLVVLAGKEYGTGSSRDWAAKGTVMLGVKAVITESFERIHRSNLIGMGVLPLQFPAGESYESLGLNGTETYDIAGVEKLNEGVTPKTVHVTATHEDGSKTEFDAVVRIDTPGEADYYRNGGILQYVLRNLMK
;
A
#
# COMPACT_ATOMS: atom_id res chain seq x y z
N MET A 1 40.04 -14.36 3.83
CA MET A 1 39.03 -14.03 2.81
C MET A 1 37.75 -13.83 3.57
N SER A 2 36.88 -12.93 3.16
CA SER A 2 35.56 -12.78 3.78
C SER A 2 34.67 -13.96 3.36
N LEU A 3 33.64 -14.27 4.13
CA LEU A 3 32.66 -15.28 3.74
C LEU A 3 32.12 -15.03 2.34
N ARG A 4 31.92 -13.75 1.99
CA ARG A 4 31.51 -13.32 0.63
C ARG A 4 32.44 -13.84 -0.45
N ASP A 5 33.73 -13.68 -0.27
CA ASP A 5 34.72 -14.10 -1.29
C ASP A 5 34.75 -15.62 -1.44
N ASP A 6 34.54 -16.35 -0.33
CA ASP A 6 34.55 -17.82 -0.33
C ASP A 6 33.31 -18.43 -1.02
N GLN A 7 32.20 -17.66 -1.09
CA GLN A 7 30.94 -18.10 -1.73
C GLN A 7 30.84 -17.70 -3.20
N LEU A 8 31.74 -16.89 -3.75
CA LEU A 8 31.70 -16.51 -5.15
C LEU A 8 31.96 -17.73 -6.06
N ALA A 9 31.04 -18.02 -6.95
CA ALA A 9 31.07 -19.18 -7.86
C ALA A 9 30.56 -18.79 -9.24
N THR A 10 30.72 -19.70 -10.22
CA THR A 10 30.25 -19.52 -11.60
C THR A 10 29.08 -20.45 -11.89
N LEU A 11 27.97 -19.87 -12.38
CA LEU A 11 26.77 -20.57 -12.84
C LEU A 11 26.68 -20.54 -14.36
N LYS A 12 26.34 -21.68 -14.97
CA LYS A 12 26.08 -21.77 -16.42
C LYS A 12 24.58 -21.78 -16.70
N ALA A 13 24.11 -20.82 -17.47
CA ALA A 13 22.71 -20.76 -17.90
C ALA A 13 22.62 -20.24 -19.34
N ALA A 14 21.77 -20.84 -20.17
CA ALA A 14 21.56 -20.47 -21.57
C ALA A 14 22.88 -20.32 -22.41
N GLY A 15 23.91 -21.11 -22.11
CA GLY A 15 25.19 -21.05 -22.78
C GLY A 15 26.10 -19.88 -22.37
N LYS A 16 25.75 -19.15 -21.33
CA LYS A 16 26.54 -18.07 -20.73
C LYS A 16 27.01 -18.42 -19.33
N ASP A 17 28.11 -17.83 -18.92
CA ASP A 17 28.63 -17.91 -17.56
C ASP A 17 28.21 -16.67 -16.77
N PHE A 18 27.74 -16.89 -15.53
CA PHE A 18 27.38 -15.86 -14.60
C PHE A 18 28.13 -16.07 -13.28
N ASP A 19 28.67 -15.03 -12.73
CA ASP A 19 29.13 -15.06 -11.34
C ASP A 19 27.88 -15.03 -10.42
N TYR A 20 27.93 -15.73 -9.28
CA TYR A 20 26.87 -15.71 -8.27
C TYR A 20 27.43 -16.10 -6.90
N TYR A 21 26.72 -15.79 -5.86
CA TYR A 21 27.06 -16.22 -4.50
C TYR A 21 26.32 -17.53 -4.20
N ASN A 22 27.08 -18.60 -4.00
CA ASN A 22 26.55 -19.94 -3.75
C ASN A 22 26.29 -20.13 -2.25
N ILE A 23 25.04 -20.06 -1.83
CA ILE A 23 24.62 -20.29 -0.44
C ILE A 23 24.35 -21.76 -0.14
N ALA A 24 24.25 -22.63 -1.14
CA ALA A 24 23.89 -24.04 -0.98
C ALA A 24 24.88 -24.84 -0.15
N ASN A 25 26.14 -24.37 -0.04
CA ASN A 25 27.22 -25.04 0.69
C ASN A 25 27.36 -24.54 2.14
N LEU A 26 26.52 -23.61 2.57
CA LEU A 26 26.57 -23.08 3.92
C LEU A 26 25.92 -24.07 4.91
N ASP A 27 26.61 -24.36 6.00
CA ASP A 27 26.07 -25.22 7.06
C ASP A 27 24.82 -24.55 7.67
N GLY A 28 23.73 -25.32 7.80
CA GLY A 28 22.47 -24.84 8.34
C GLY A 28 21.46 -24.35 7.29
N ILE A 29 21.84 -24.19 6.01
CA ILE A 29 20.95 -23.67 4.97
C ILE A 29 19.73 -24.56 4.68
N ASP A 30 19.86 -25.87 4.81
CA ASP A 30 18.85 -26.85 4.36
C ASP A 30 17.54 -26.78 5.15
N HIS A 31 17.61 -26.47 6.43
CA HIS A 31 16.41 -26.39 7.29
C HIS A 31 15.68 -25.04 7.23
N LEU A 32 16.33 -24.01 6.65
CA LEU A 32 15.75 -22.68 6.59
C LEU A 32 14.55 -22.62 5.66
N PRO A 33 13.50 -21.86 6.02
CA PRO A 33 12.46 -21.43 5.10
C PRO A 33 13.03 -20.74 3.86
N TYR A 34 12.29 -20.81 2.75
CA TYR A 34 12.65 -20.17 1.49
C TYR A 34 12.98 -18.68 1.68
N SER A 35 12.11 -17.95 2.39
CA SER A 35 12.28 -16.52 2.66
C SER A 35 13.57 -16.20 3.42
N LEU A 36 13.97 -17.04 4.36
CA LEU A 36 15.23 -16.87 5.09
C LEU A 36 16.44 -17.20 4.23
N LYS A 37 16.35 -18.18 3.31
CA LYS A 37 17.42 -18.44 2.32
C LYS A 37 17.64 -17.23 1.42
N VAL A 38 16.57 -16.53 1.02
CA VAL A 38 16.66 -15.26 0.27
C VAL A 38 17.41 -14.19 1.09
N LEU A 39 17.11 -14.08 2.40
CA LEU A 39 17.84 -13.16 3.28
C LEU A 39 19.31 -13.55 3.46
N VAL A 40 19.63 -14.84 3.53
CA VAL A 40 21.03 -15.32 3.58
C VAL A 40 21.79 -14.90 2.32
N GLU A 41 21.21 -15.11 1.12
CA GLU A 41 21.83 -14.66 -0.14
C GLU A 41 22.07 -13.15 -0.14
N ASN A 42 21.05 -12.41 0.29
CA ASN A 42 21.12 -10.95 0.34
C ASN A 42 22.25 -10.48 1.27
N LEU A 43 22.38 -11.05 2.44
CA LEU A 43 23.46 -10.71 3.37
C LEU A 43 24.84 -11.08 2.80
N VAL A 44 25.02 -12.33 2.31
CA VAL A 44 26.30 -12.79 1.76
C VAL A 44 26.78 -11.88 0.64
N ARG A 45 25.90 -11.53 -0.28
CA ARG A 45 26.19 -10.66 -1.42
C ARG A 45 26.60 -9.24 -1.00
N ASN A 46 26.04 -8.74 0.08
CA ASN A 46 26.22 -7.34 0.53
C ASN A 46 27.19 -7.22 1.73
N ILE A 47 27.91 -8.26 2.13
CA ILE A 47 28.95 -8.13 3.19
C ILE A 47 29.93 -7.03 2.78
N ASP A 48 30.02 -6.00 3.65
CA ASP A 48 30.95 -4.88 3.51
C ASP A 48 31.94 -4.78 4.70
N GLY A 49 31.76 -5.65 5.71
CA GLY A 49 32.58 -5.69 6.91
C GLY A 49 32.32 -4.55 7.91
N ALA A 50 31.36 -3.68 7.60
CA ALA A 50 30.96 -2.56 8.47
C ALA A 50 29.48 -2.64 8.87
N ASN A 51 28.58 -2.49 7.92
CA ASN A 51 27.13 -2.56 8.16
C ASN A 51 26.64 -4.01 8.10
N ILE A 52 27.16 -4.79 7.16
CA ILE A 52 26.80 -6.20 6.96
C ILE A 52 28.06 -7.04 7.15
N THR A 53 28.00 -7.98 8.11
CA THR A 53 29.14 -8.78 8.54
C THR A 53 28.85 -10.28 8.44
N ASP A 54 29.88 -11.11 8.50
CA ASP A 54 29.74 -12.57 8.55
C ASP A 54 28.86 -13.03 9.74
N GLU A 55 28.81 -12.27 10.85
CA GLU A 55 27.98 -12.59 12.01
C GLU A 55 26.48 -12.49 11.72
N HIS A 56 26.05 -11.52 10.88
CA HIS A 56 24.66 -11.42 10.44
C HIS A 56 24.24 -12.66 9.65
N VAL A 57 25.11 -13.16 8.77
CA VAL A 57 24.86 -14.40 8.00
C VAL A 57 24.75 -15.59 8.94
N LYS A 58 25.70 -15.72 9.90
CA LYS A 58 25.68 -16.80 10.88
C LYS A 58 24.41 -16.78 11.73
N THR A 59 23.96 -15.62 12.13
CA THR A 59 22.71 -15.46 12.89
C THR A 59 21.51 -16.06 12.16
N LEU A 60 21.43 -15.90 10.82
CA LEU A 60 20.37 -16.53 10.03
C LEU A 60 20.56 -18.04 9.87
N LEU A 61 21.80 -18.52 9.69
CA LEU A 61 22.07 -19.95 9.54
C LEU A 61 21.81 -20.71 10.86
N ASP A 62 22.02 -20.07 12.00
CA ASP A 62 21.73 -20.59 13.34
C ASP A 62 20.27 -20.33 13.79
N TRP A 63 19.38 -19.96 12.85
CA TRP A 63 17.99 -19.63 13.17
C TRP A 63 17.25 -20.75 13.90
N ASP A 64 16.66 -20.43 15.04
CA ASP A 64 15.81 -21.32 15.83
C ASP A 64 14.33 -20.94 15.61
N PRO A 65 13.51 -21.84 15.03
CA PRO A 65 12.10 -21.56 14.78
C PRO A 65 11.29 -21.26 16.05
N ASN A 66 11.78 -21.66 17.23
CA ASN A 66 11.09 -21.48 18.51
C ASN A 66 11.54 -20.21 19.25
N ALA A 67 12.60 -19.55 18.81
CA ALA A 67 13.11 -18.36 19.48
C ALA A 67 12.27 -17.12 19.14
N GLU A 68 12.15 -16.21 20.12
CA GLU A 68 11.61 -14.88 19.86
C GLU A 68 12.64 -14.00 19.11
N PRO A 69 12.18 -13.16 18.17
CA PRO A 69 13.06 -12.28 17.42
C PRO A 69 13.87 -11.36 18.33
N SER A 70 15.20 -11.47 18.29
CA SER A 70 16.10 -10.70 19.15
C SER A 70 17.36 -10.20 18.44
N HIS A 71 17.65 -10.70 17.25
CA HIS A 71 18.81 -10.34 16.46
C HIS A 71 18.42 -9.48 15.26
N GLU A 72 19.19 -8.43 15.04
CA GLU A 72 19.03 -7.51 13.93
C GLU A 72 19.88 -7.95 12.74
N ILE A 73 19.32 -7.78 11.54
CA ILE A 73 20.03 -7.91 10.25
C ILE A 73 19.77 -6.70 9.39
N GLN A 74 20.59 -6.52 8.37
CA GLN A 74 20.54 -5.41 7.43
C GLN A 74 20.17 -5.92 6.02
N PHE A 75 18.98 -5.63 5.56
CA PHE A 75 18.48 -6.05 4.25
C PHE A 75 18.70 -4.97 3.19
N THR A 76 19.33 -5.33 2.06
CA THR A 76 19.55 -4.42 0.92
C THR A 76 18.68 -4.84 -0.26
N PRO A 77 17.55 -4.17 -0.54
CA PRO A 77 16.69 -4.55 -1.64
C PRO A 77 17.39 -4.36 -2.99
N SER A 78 17.07 -5.22 -3.94
CA SER A 78 17.59 -5.13 -5.32
C SER A 78 16.90 -4.02 -6.12
N ARG A 79 15.66 -3.70 -5.76
CA ARG A 79 14.84 -2.67 -6.41
C ARG A 79 13.99 -1.92 -5.39
N VAL A 80 13.58 -0.71 -5.79
CA VAL A 80 12.52 0.07 -5.11
C VAL A 80 11.41 0.33 -6.10
N ILE A 81 10.15 0.07 -5.69
CA ILE A 81 9.00 0.35 -6.54
C ILE A 81 8.08 1.37 -5.85
N MET A 82 7.53 2.30 -6.62
CA MET A 82 6.72 3.39 -6.12
C MET A 82 5.48 3.60 -6.97
N GLN A 83 4.37 3.93 -6.33
CA GLN A 83 3.22 4.52 -7.03
C GLN A 83 3.22 6.04 -6.84
N ASP A 84 2.47 6.77 -7.66
CA ASP A 84 2.62 8.22 -7.77
C ASP A 84 2.13 9.02 -6.55
N PHE A 85 1.23 8.52 -5.71
CA PHE A 85 0.79 9.24 -4.51
C PHE A 85 1.81 9.19 -3.37
N THR A 86 2.54 8.09 -3.24
CA THR A 86 3.55 7.90 -2.18
C THR A 86 4.96 8.10 -2.69
N GLY A 87 5.19 7.97 -3.98
CA GLY A 87 6.50 8.11 -4.60
C GLY A 87 6.82 9.55 -5.03
N VAL A 88 5.85 10.37 -5.44
CA VAL A 88 6.11 11.79 -5.76
C VAL A 88 6.82 12.51 -4.61
N PRO A 89 6.37 12.41 -3.33
CA PRO A 89 7.10 13.02 -2.22
C PRO A 89 8.53 12.50 -2.09
N CYS A 90 8.78 11.21 -2.34
CA CYS A 90 10.14 10.66 -2.33
C CYS A 90 11.06 11.38 -3.34
N ILE A 91 10.58 11.56 -4.57
CA ILE A 91 11.38 12.25 -5.60
C ILE A 91 11.50 13.75 -5.30
N VAL A 92 10.48 14.38 -4.68
CA VAL A 92 10.56 15.78 -4.21
C VAL A 92 11.64 15.92 -3.13
N ASP A 93 11.74 14.95 -2.23
CA ASP A 93 12.77 14.94 -1.20
C ASP A 93 14.18 14.77 -1.80
N LEU A 94 14.36 13.82 -2.74
CA LEU A 94 15.64 13.68 -3.45
C LEU A 94 16.02 14.94 -4.23
N ALA A 95 15.06 15.60 -4.88
CA ALA A 95 15.30 16.88 -5.54
C ALA A 95 15.72 17.98 -4.55
N THR A 96 15.06 18.03 -3.39
CA THR A 96 15.43 18.98 -2.30
C THR A 96 16.79 18.65 -1.69
N MET A 97 17.14 17.34 -1.57
CA MET A 97 18.48 16.92 -1.13
C MET A 97 19.57 17.40 -2.07
N ARG A 98 19.35 17.39 -3.40
CA ARG A 98 20.29 17.98 -4.37
C ARG A 98 20.55 19.47 -4.10
N ASP A 99 19.49 20.23 -3.82
CA ASP A 99 19.64 21.64 -3.40
C ASP A 99 20.43 21.75 -2.10
N ALA A 100 20.13 20.94 -1.10
CA ALA A 100 20.84 20.96 0.20
C ALA A 100 22.33 20.60 0.04
N VAL A 101 22.68 19.61 -0.80
CA VAL A 101 24.08 19.28 -1.12
C VAL A 101 24.78 20.48 -1.75
N LYS A 102 24.13 21.16 -2.70
CA LYS A 102 24.67 22.36 -3.33
C LYS A 102 24.88 23.50 -2.33
N ASP A 103 23.91 23.73 -1.45
CA ASP A 103 23.98 24.75 -0.40
C ASP A 103 25.14 24.48 0.58
N LEU A 104 25.46 23.20 0.82
CA LEU A 104 26.62 22.75 1.62
C LEU A 104 27.94 22.74 0.82
N GLY A 105 27.91 23.10 -0.47
CA GLY A 105 29.10 23.18 -1.34
C GLY A 105 29.53 21.85 -1.98
N GLY A 106 28.68 20.83 -1.95
CA GLY A 106 28.88 19.52 -2.58
C GLY A 106 28.38 19.45 -4.03
N ASP A 107 28.59 18.30 -4.66
CA ASP A 107 28.10 17.98 -6.00
C ASP A 107 26.69 17.36 -5.92
N PRO A 108 25.63 17.99 -6.46
CA PRO A 108 24.27 17.44 -6.46
C PRO A 108 24.15 16.04 -7.08
N GLU A 109 25.04 15.67 -7.99
CA GLU A 109 25.07 14.37 -8.66
C GLU A 109 25.34 13.18 -7.69
N VAL A 110 25.78 13.43 -6.45
CA VAL A 110 25.89 12.37 -5.44
C VAL A 110 24.52 11.83 -5.03
N ILE A 111 23.45 12.61 -5.23
CA ILE A 111 22.06 12.21 -4.95
C ILE A 111 21.47 11.58 -6.20
N ASN A 112 21.60 10.27 -6.29
CA ASN A 112 20.99 9.41 -7.31
C ASN A 112 20.60 8.06 -6.68
N PRO A 113 19.51 7.42 -7.12
CA PRO A 113 19.21 6.05 -6.74
C PRO A 113 20.39 5.11 -7.04
N GLN A 114 20.80 4.35 -6.03
CA GLN A 114 21.87 3.36 -6.11
C GLN A 114 21.34 2.00 -6.56
N VAL A 115 20.04 1.78 -6.42
CA VAL A 115 19.32 0.60 -6.88
C VAL A 115 18.28 1.01 -7.93
N GLN A 116 17.86 0.06 -8.78
CA GLN A 116 16.81 0.32 -9.75
C GLN A 116 15.53 0.77 -9.03
N SER A 117 15.05 1.95 -9.38
CA SER A 117 13.87 2.57 -8.78
C SER A 117 12.84 2.87 -9.86
N ASP A 118 11.68 2.26 -9.74
CA ASP A 118 10.61 2.37 -10.72
C ASP A 118 9.38 3.05 -10.11
N MET A 119 8.86 4.05 -10.81
CA MET A 119 7.61 4.74 -10.48
C MET A 119 6.53 4.31 -11.46
N VAL A 120 5.37 3.89 -10.97
CA VAL A 120 4.19 3.64 -11.81
C VAL A 120 3.10 4.62 -11.47
N ILE A 121 2.61 5.36 -12.45
CA ILE A 121 1.52 6.33 -12.27
C ILE A 121 0.19 5.60 -12.47
N ASP A 122 -0.48 5.28 -11.37
CA ASP A 122 -1.69 4.47 -11.35
C ASP A 122 -2.74 4.90 -10.32
N HIS A 123 -2.42 5.87 -9.45
CA HIS A 123 -3.30 6.33 -8.38
C HIS A 123 -4.00 7.66 -8.68
N SER A 124 -3.73 8.30 -9.82
CA SER A 124 -4.26 9.62 -10.16
C SER A 124 -5.53 9.59 -10.98
N VAL A 125 -5.82 8.48 -11.66
CA VAL A 125 -7.04 8.33 -12.47
C VAL A 125 -8.27 8.29 -11.56
N GLN A 126 -9.28 9.09 -11.90
CA GLN A 126 -10.61 9.08 -11.26
C GLN A 126 -11.66 8.71 -12.28
N ILE A 127 -12.71 8.02 -11.84
CA ILE A 127 -13.80 7.59 -12.71
C ILE A 127 -14.86 8.70 -12.78
N ASP A 128 -14.54 9.80 -13.48
CA ASP A 128 -15.48 10.89 -13.72
C ASP A 128 -16.48 10.55 -14.83
N LYS A 129 -16.05 9.78 -15.81
CA LYS A 129 -16.84 9.31 -16.96
C LYS A 129 -16.96 7.80 -16.93
N TYR A 130 -18.17 7.31 -17.15
CA TYR A 130 -18.49 5.87 -17.16
C TYR A 130 -19.75 5.62 -18.01
N GLY A 131 -19.99 4.37 -18.40
CA GLY A 131 -21.17 3.98 -19.19
C GLY A 131 -21.16 4.52 -20.64
N ILE A 132 -20.01 4.96 -21.14
CA ILE A 132 -19.81 5.48 -22.51
C ILE A 132 -18.54 4.92 -23.12
N ALA A 133 -18.52 4.77 -24.43
CA ALA A 133 -17.45 4.05 -25.13
C ALA A 133 -16.07 4.73 -25.06
N ASP A 134 -16.02 6.04 -24.91
CA ASP A 134 -14.78 6.82 -24.85
C ASP A 134 -14.43 7.28 -23.42
N ALA A 135 -15.01 6.63 -22.40
CA ALA A 135 -14.79 6.99 -21.00
C ALA A 135 -13.31 7.01 -20.61
N VAL A 136 -12.53 6.02 -21.05
CA VAL A 136 -11.10 5.95 -20.76
C VAL A 136 -10.34 7.16 -21.28
N GLN A 137 -10.63 7.64 -22.49
CA GLN A 137 -9.95 8.81 -23.08
C GLN A 137 -10.32 10.08 -22.34
N GLN A 138 -11.61 10.27 -22.02
CA GLN A 138 -12.08 11.43 -21.27
C GLN A 138 -11.51 11.48 -19.86
N ASN A 139 -11.46 10.34 -19.17
CA ASN A 139 -10.86 10.24 -17.83
C ASN A 139 -9.36 10.54 -17.86
N MET A 140 -8.62 10.04 -18.85
CA MET A 140 -7.20 10.36 -19.04
C MET A 140 -6.98 11.86 -19.33
N ASP A 141 -7.80 12.48 -20.15
CA ASP A 141 -7.70 13.93 -20.39
C ASP A 141 -7.90 14.74 -19.10
N ILE A 142 -8.90 14.36 -18.29
CA ILE A 142 -9.16 14.97 -16.98
C ILE A 142 -8.00 14.72 -16.01
N GLU A 143 -7.45 13.52 -15.99
CA GLU A 143 -6.30 13.13 -15.18
C GLU A 143 -5.08 14.02 -15.47
N TYR A 144 -4.71 14.17 -16.74
CA TYR A 144 -3.60 15.04 -17.15
C TYR A 144 -3.87 16.52 -16.85
N GLN A 145 -5.11 16.98 -17.02
CA GLN A 145 -5.49 18.36 -16.68
C GLN A 145 -5.31 18.61 -15.16
N ARG A 146 -5.70 17.66 -14.31
CA ARG A 146 -5.60 17.79 -12.85
C ARG A 146 -4.18 17.66 -12.33
N ASN A 147 -3.36 16.81 -12.95
CA ASN A 147 -2.09 16.37 -12.39
C ASN A 147 -0.86 16.81 -13.21
N GLY A 148 -1.03 17.67 -14.19
CA GLY A 148 0.03 18.05 -15.13
C GLY A 148 1.31 18.55 -14.48
N GLU A 149 1.22 19.35 -13.41
CA GLU A 149 2.40 19.82 -12.66
C GLU A 149 3.21 18.65 -12.03
N ARG A 150 2.52 17.67 -11.46
CA ARG A 150 3.17 16.47 -10.91
C ARG A 150 3.82 15.64 -12.01
N TYR A 151 3.18 15.50 -13.14
CA TYR A 151 3.68 14.72 -14.27
C TYR A 151 4.90 15.38 -14.93
N GLN A 152 4.90 16.70 -15.04
CA GLN A 152 6.08 17.47 -15.47
C GLN A 152 7.26 17.23 -14.53
N PHE A 153 7.02 17.25 -13.21
CA PHE A 153 8.04 17.00 -12.21
C PHE A 153 8.59 15.57 -12.30
N LEU A 154 7.73 14.56 -12.40
CA LEU A 154 8.15 13.16 -12.53
C LEU A 154 8.95 12.91 -13.82
N ARG A 155 8.53 13.53 -14.93
CA ARG A 155 9.23 13.43 -16.19
C ARG A 155 10.60 14.13 -16.15
N TRP A 156 10.71 15.24 -15.42
CA TRP A 156 12.01 15.83 -15.09
C TRP A 156 12.86 14.85 -14.28
N GLY A 157 12.31 14.26 -13.23
CA GLY A 157 13.02 13.30 -12.39
C GLY A 157 13.58 12.11 -13.17
N GLN A 158 12.79 11.57 -14.12
CA GLN A 158 13.24 10.51 -15.02
C GLN A 158 14.45 10.90 -15.88
N GLN A 159 14.61 12.19 -16.20
CA GLN A 159 15.75 12.70 -16.97
C GLN A 159 16.94 13.06 -16.06
N ALA A 160 16.65 13.59 -14.87
CA ALA A 160 17.66 14.11 -13.95
C ALA A 160 18.33 13.04 -13.08
N PHE A 161 17.59 11.99 -12.69
CA PHE A 161 18.11 10.93 -11.83
C PHE A 161 18.51 9.68 -12.63
N LYS A 162 19.70 9.15 -12.35
CA LYS A 162 20.13 7.82 -12.82
C LYS A 162 19.36 6.74 -12.05
N ASN A 163 19.15 5.59 -12.69
CA ASN A 163 18.43 4.43 -12.12
C ASN A 163 16.97 4.73 -11.69
N PHE A 164 16.37 5.81 -12.19
CA PHE A 164 14.98 6.14 -11.95
C PHE A 164 14.19 6.10 -13.26
N ARG A 165 13.10 5.32 -13.29
CA ARG A 165 12.21 5.20 -14.45
C ARG A 165 10.78 5.47 -14.04
N VAL A 166 9.98 5.99 -14.98
CA VAL A 166 8.56 6.26 -14.77
C VAL A 166 7.75 5.52 -15.81
N VAL A 167 6.81 4.71 -15.35
CA VAL A 167 5.74 4.13 -16.17
C VAL A 167 4.60 5.15 -16.20
N PRO A 168 4.30 5.71 -17.37
CA PRO A 168 3.33 6.80 -17.51
C PRO A 168 1.88 6.39 -17.22
N PRO A 169 0.98 7.40 -17.02
CA PRO A 169 -0.45 7.14 -16.82
C PRO A 169 -1.07 6.30 -17.95
N GLY A 170 -2.08 5.51 -17.61
CA GLY A 170 -2.81 4.68 -18.57
C GLY A 170 -2.11 3.39 -19.00
N THR A 171 -0.97 3.04 -18.38
CA THR A 171 -0.26 1.79 -18.68
C THR A 171 -0.82 0.63 -17.86
N GLY A 172 -0.99 0.81 -16.56
CA GLY A 172 -1.50 -0.23 -15.68
C GLY A 172 -1.27 0.09 -14.21
N ILE A 173 -1.71 -0.84 -13.35
CA ILE A 173 -1.53 -0.79 -11.90
C ILE A 173 -0.14 -1.31 -11.54
N ILE A 174 0.55 -0.61 -10.64
CA ILE A 174 1.93 -0.87 -10.22
C ILE A 174 2.24 -2.36 -9.99
N HIS A 175 1.41 -3.07 -9.22
CA HIS A 175 1.73 -4.45 -8.85
C HIS A 175 1.51 -5.44 -9.99
N GLN A 176 0.52 -5.20 -10.86
CA GLN A 176 0.33 -6.00 -12.06
C GLN A 176 1.44 -5.74 -13.09
N VAL A 177 1.79 -4.48 -13.34
CA VAL A 177 2.93 -4.11 -14.19
C VAL A 177 4.24 -4.70 -13.63
N ASN A 178 4.38 -4.76 -12.30
CA ASN A 178 5.55 -5.35 -11.67
C ASN A 178 5.67 -6.85 -11.96
N ILE A 179 4.63 -7.65 -11.67
CA ILE A 179 4.71 -9.10 -11.91
C ILE A 179 4.73 -9.46 -13.40
N GLU A 180 4.07 -8.69 -14.26
CA GLU A 180 4.02 -8.94 -15.69
C GLU A 180 5.29 -8.50 -16.43
N TYR A 181 6.04 -7.48 -15.91
CA TYR A 181 7.16 -6.90 -16.64
C TYR A 181 8.39 -6.54 -15.80
N LEU A 182 8.25 -5.75 -14.69
CA LEU A 182 9.39 -5.16 -13.99
C LEU A 182 10.19 -6.20 -13.20
N ALA A 183 9.52 -7.10 -12.47
CA ALA A 183 10.15 -8.14 -11.67
C ALA A 183 10.88 -9.16 -12.56
N LYS A 184 12.11 -9.53 -12.15
CA LYS A 184 12.97 -10.43 -12.92
C LYS A 184 13.18 -11.79 -12.27
N VAL A 185 12.82 -11.95 -11.00
CA VAL A 185 13.06 -13.12 -10.14
C VAL A 185 14.55 -13.34 -9.86
N VAL A 186 15.38 -13.36 -10.89
CA VAL A 186 16.84 -13.30 -10.80
C VAL A 186 17.31 -12.12 -11.64
N MET A 187 18.02 -11.21 -11.01
CA MET A 187 18.63 -10.02 -11.62
C MET A 187 20.02 -10.37 -12.17
N SER A 188 20.51 -9.56 -13.09
CA SER A 188 21.89 -9.62 -13.55
C SER A 188 22.46 -8.22 -13.75
N LYS A 189 23.71 -8.03 -13.41
CA LYS A 189 24.45 -6.78 -13.67
C LYS A 189 25.87 -7.04 -14.13
N ALA A 190 26.36 -6.20 -15.05
CA ALA A 190 27.77 -6.20 -15.43
C ALA A 190 28.64 -5.69 -14.28
N GLU A 191 29.75 -6.35 -14.01
CA GLU A 191 30.72 -5.96 -13.00
C GLU A 191 31.97 -5.35 -13.63
N ALA A 192 32.76 -4.63 -12.82
CA ALA A 192 33.96 -3.95 -13.27
C ALA A 192 35.04 -4.92 -13.79
N ASN A 193 35.02 -6.19 -13.37
CA ASN A 193 35.92 -7.25 -13.85
C ASN A 193 35.54 -7.79 -15.24
N GLY A 194 34.40 -7.33 -15.80
CA GLY A 194 33.91 -7.78 -17.12
C GLY A 194 32.95 -8.99 -17.05
N ASN A 195 32.74 -9.55 -15.87
CA ASN A 195 31.80 -10.65 -15.67
C ASN A 195 30.38 -10.09 -15.46
N THR A 196 29.39 -10.97 -15.51
CA THR A 196 27.99 -10.66 -15.18
C THR A 196 27.61 -11.36 -13.89
N LEU A 197 27.26 -10.60 -12.85
CA LEU A 197 26.78 -11.13 -11.59
C LEU A 197 25.27 -11.38 -11.67
N ALA A 198 24.85 -12.61 -11.38
CA ALA A 198 23.46 -12.97 -11.16
C ALA A 198 23.14 -12.96 -9.65
N TYR A 199 21.95 -12.46 -9.28
CA TYR A 199 21.50 -12.35 -7.90
C TYR A 199 19.97 -12.31 -7.81
N LEU A 200 19.43 -12.64 -6.65
CA LEU A 200 17.97 -12.63 -6.44
C LEU A 200 17.38 -11.22 -6.59
N ASP A 201 16.27 -11.16 -7.27
CA ASP A 201 15.38 -10.00 -7.22
C ASP A 201 14.74 -9.92 -5.82
N SER A 202 14.73 -8.74 -5.28
CA SER A 202 14.05 -8.41 -4.03
C SER A 202 13.63 -6.95 -4.04
N CYS A 203 12.49 -6.63 -3.48
CA CYS A 203 11.93 -5.31 -3.69
C CYS A 203 11.31 -4.75 -2.40
N VAL A 204 11.48 -3.46 -2.19
CA VAL A 204 10.63 -2.72 -1.25
C VAL A 204 9.83 -1.68 -2.01
N GLY A 205 8.62 -1.43 -1.55
CA GLY A 205 7.73 -0.50 -2.23
C GLY A 205 7.07 0.51 -1.30
N THR A 206 6.79 1.68 -1.82
CA THR A 206 6.01 2.69 -1.09
C THR A 206 4.52 2.34 -1.01
N ASP A 207 4.14 1.19 -1.54
CA ASP A 207 2.79 0.65 -1.46
C ASP A 207 2.77 -0.67 -0.69
N SER A 208 1.77 -0.86 0.18
CA SER A 208 1.66 -2.06 1.01
C SER A 208 1.47 -3.35 0.21
N HIS A 209 0.86 -3.28 -0.99
CA HIS A 209 0.64 -4.45 -1.84
C HIS A 209 1.84 -4.83 -2.73
N THR A 210 3.02 -4.29 -2.47
CA THR A 210 4.30 -4.78 -3.04
C THR A 210 4.47 -6.28 -2.85
N THR A 211 3.86 -6.83 -1.80
CA THR A 211 3.76 -8.28 -1.54
C THR A 211 3.12 -9.10 -2.67
N THR A 212 2.49 -8.48 -3.67
CA THR A 212 1.96 -9.18 -4.87
C THR A 212 3.05 -9.99 -5.57
N GLU A 213 4.29 -9.47 -5.62
CA GLU A 213 5.41 -10.15 -6.28
C GLU A 213 5.90 -11.40 -5.53
N ASN A 214 5.48 -11.59 -4.28
CA ASN A 214 5.79 -12.79 -3.52
C ASN A 214 5.22 -14.05 -4.20
N GLY A 215 4.18 -13.90 -5.02
CA GLY A 215 3.66 -14.97 -5.88
C GLY A 215 4.65 -15.48 -6.92
N LEU A 216 5.61 -14.64 -7.36
CA LEU A 216 6.72 -15.00 -8.26
C LEU A 216 7.92 -15.66 -7.55
N GLY A 217 7.90 -15.70 -6.20
CA GLY A 217 9.07 -16.07 -5.42
C GLY A 217 10.04 -14.90 -5.18
N VAL A 218 9.65 -13.69 -5.50
CA VAL A 218 10.41 -12.47 -5.22
C VAL A 218 10.07 -11.97 -3.82
N LEU A 219 11.06 -11.87 -2.95
CA LEU A 219 10.86 -11.36 -1.60
C LEU A 219 10.67 -9.86 -1.65
N GLY A 220 9.50 -9.40 -1.21
CA GLY A 220 9.21 -7.97 -1.17
C GLY A 220 8.06 -7.61 -0.25
N TRP A 221 8.09 -6.37 0.24
CA TRP A 221 7.06 -5.82 1.13
C TRP A 221 6.97 -4.30 1.05
N GLY A 222 5.87 -3.77 1.59
CA GLY A 222 5.66 -2.33 1.72
C GLY A 222 6.48 -1.71 2.83
N VAL A 223 7.07 -0.56 2.55
CA VAL A 223 7.81 0.28 3.50
C VAL A 223 7.27 1.71 3.50
N GLY A 224 7.66 2.51 4.48
CA GLY A 224 7.39 3.94 4.46
C GLY A 224 8.16 4.66 3.36
N GLY A 225 7.64 5.81 2.87
CA GLY A 225 8.34 6.62 1.87
C GLY A 225 9.77 6.97 2.28
N ILE A 226 9.98 7.30 3.55
CA ILE A 226 11.29 7.64 4.12
C ILE A 226 12.28 6.46 4.06
N GLU A 227 11.81 5.25 4.36
CA GLU A 227 12.64 4.04 4.24
C GLU A 227 12.94 3.71 2.77
N ALA A 228 11.96 3.91 1.88
CA ALA A 228 12.17 3.75 0.44
C ALA A 228 13.21 4.73 -0.10
N GLU A 229 13.14 6.01 0.30
CA GLU A 229 14.12 7.03 -0.05
C GLU A 229 15.54 6.65 0.40
N ALA A 230 15.67 6.18 1.65
CA ALA A 230 16.94 5.71 2.18
C ALA A 230 17.46 4.48 1.41
N ALA A 231 16.60 3.51 1.11
CA ALA A 231 16.93 2.34 0.32
C ALA A 231 17.35 2.70 -1.12
N MET A 232 16.67 3.65 -1.77
CA MET A 232 17.07 4.20 -3.06
C MET A 232 18.50 4.76 -3.02
N LEU A 233 18.88 5.38 -1.92
CA LEU A 233 20.21 5.98 -1.72
C LEU A 233 21.25 4.97 -1.19
N GLY A 234 20.94 3.68 -1.21
CA GLY A 234 21.87 2.61 -0.84
C GLY A 234 21.96 2.31 0.66
N GLN A 235 21.08 2.90 1.47
CA GLN A 235 21.02 2.57 2.89
C GLN A 235 20.28 1.24 3.07
N PRO A 236 20.87 0.23 3.73
CA PRO A 236 20.15 -1.01 4.03
C PRO A 236 19.04 -0.79 5.05
N ILE A 237 18.03 -1.65 5.00
CA ILE A 237 16.89 -1.63 5.90
C ILE A 237 17.20 -2.55 7.09
N SER A 238 17.15 -1.98 8.28
CA SER A 238 17.29 -2.74 9.54
C SER A 238 16.01 -3.50 9.85
N MET A 239 16.15 -4.79 10.18
CA MET A 239 15.03 -5.62 10.58
C MET A 239 15.47 -6.70 11.57
N LEU A 240 14.57 -7.12 12.46
CA LEU A 240 14.78 -8.31 13.26
C LEU A 240 14.62 -9.57 12.40
N VAL A 241 15.40 -10.60 12.68
CA VAL A 241 15.22 -11.92 12.04
C VAL A 241 13.80 -12.40 12.32
N PRO A 242 12.96 -12.61 11.29
CA PRO A 242 11.54 -12.85 11.49
C PRO A 242 11.23 -14.28 11.94
N ARG A 243 10.09 -14.44 12.60
CA ARG A 243 9.42 -15.74 12.70
C ARG A 243 8.74 -16.03 11.35
N VAL A 244 8.69 -17.31 10.98
CA VAL A 244 8.08 -17.74 9.73
C VAL A 244 6.94 -18.71 10.00
N VAL A 245 5.75 -18.42 9.48
CA VAL A 245 4.58 -19.30 9.51
C VAL A 245 4.53 -20.09 8.22
N GLY A 246 4.63 -21.39 8.29
CA GLY A 246 4.41 -22.29 7.17
C GLY A 246 2.92 -22.52 6.96
N PHE A 247 2.40 -22.17 5.77
CA PHE A 247 1.01 -22.38 5.38
C PHE A 247 0.93 -23.47 4.32
N LYS A 248 0.48 -24.66 4.73
CA LYS A 248 0.41 -25.81 3.86
C LYS A 248 -0.85 -25.80 3.02
N LEU A 249 -0.72 -25.95 1.70
CA LEU A 249 -1.83 -26.12 0.77
C LEU A 249 -1.90 -27.55 0.30
N THR A 250 -3.10 -28.14 0.39
CA THR A 250 -3.41 -29.49 -0.07
C THR A 250 -4.66 -29.50 -0.96
N GLY A 251 -4.91 -30.58 -1.66
CA GLY A 251 -6.08 -30.72 -2.50
C GLY A 251 -6.11 -29.81 -3.73
N SER A 252 -7.29 -29.54 -4.26
CA SER A 252 -7.51 -28.71 -5.44
C SER A 252 -8.80 -27.88 -5.32
N ILE A 253 -8.87 -26.76 -6.04
CA ILE A 253 -10.00 -25.81 -6.00
C ILE A 253 -11.25 -26.47 -6.63
N PRO A 254 -12.41 -26.49 -5.93
CA PRO A 254 -13.65 -27.08 -6.44
C PRO A 254 -14.27 -26.31 -7.61
N GLU A 255 -15.21 -26.95 -8.29
CA GLU A 255 -16.07 -26.31 -9.31
C GLU A 255 -16.87 -25.15 -8.69
N GLY A 256 -16.95 -24.02 -9.41
CA GLY A 256 -17.69 -22.84 -8.98
C GLY A 256 -16.98 -21.97 -7.96
N VAL A 257 -15.80 -22.36 -7.48
CA VAL A 257 -14.93 -21.58 -6.57
C VAL A 257 -13.91 -20.80 -7.37
N THR A 258 -13.71 -19.54 -7.02
CA THR A 258 -12.75 -18.63 -7.68
C THR A 258 -11.49 -18.45 -6.85
N ALA A 259 -10.44 -17.90 -7.48
CA ALA A 259 -9.23 -17.47 -6.77
C ALA A 259 -9.53 -16.50 -5.62
N THR A 260 -10.53 -15.65 -5.79
CA THR A 260 -10.97 -14.69 -4.76
C THR A 260 -11.49 -15.40 -3.51
N ASP A 261 -12.23 -16.49 -3.66
CA ASP A 261 -12.74 -17.28 -2.53
C ASP A 261 -11.59 -17.90 -1.73
N VAL A 262 -10.58 -18.42 -2.42
CA VAL A 262 -9.38 -18.98 -1.80
C VAL A 262 -8.65 -17.91 -1.00
N VAL A 263 -8.44 -16.76 -1.61
CA VAL A 263 -7.67 -15.67 -0.96
C VAL A 263 -8.40 -15.07 0.24
N LEU A 264 -9.74 -14.94 0.17
CA LEU A 264 -10.53 -14.49 1.31
C LEU A 264 -10.52 -15.51 2.46
N THR A 265 -10.51 -16.79 2.14
CA THR A 265 -10.39 -17.87 3.13
C THR A 265 -9.04 -17.82 3.83
N ILE A 266 -7.94 -17.73 3.09
CA ILE A 266 -6.59 -17.63 3.62
C ILE A 266 -6.44 -16.36 4.48
N THR A 267 -6.99 -15.24 4.01
CA THR A 267 -6.94 -13.95 4.72
C THR A 267 -7.63 -14.04 6.10
N ASP A 268 -8.81 -14.65 6.16
CA ASP A 268 -9.52 -14.87 7.42
C ASP A 268 -8.76 -15.81 8.37
N MET A 269 -8.21 -16.94 7.85
CA MET A 269 -7.41 -17.88 8.64
C MET A 269 -6.17 -17.24 9.23
N LEU A 270 -5.33 -16.61 8.40
CA LEU A 270 -4.08 -16.00 8.84
C LEU A 270 -4.31 -14.81 9.79
N ARG A 271 -5.38 -14.04 9.57
CA ARG A 271 -5.75 -12.96 10.49
C ARG A 271 -6.14 -13.49 11.86
N LYS A 272 -6.85 -14.61 11.93
CA LYS A 272 -7.21 -15.29 13.18
C LYS A 272 -6.01 -15.94 13.86
N HIS A 273 -5.09 -16.51 13.08
CA HIS A 273 -3.83 -17.07 13.58
C HIS A 273 -2.93 -16.00 14.22
N GLY A 274 -2.91 -14.80 13.66
CA GLY A 274 -2.11 -13.69 14.18
C GLY A 274 -0.68 -13.67 13.64
N VAL A 275 -0.53 -13.20 12.39
CA VAL A 275 0.75 -13.19 11.65
C VAL A 275 1.42 -11.80 11.59
N VAL A 276 0.98 -10.84 12.39
CA VAL A 276 1.54 -9.48 12.40
C VAL A 276 3.03 -9.54 12.78
N GLY A 277 3.88 -8.94 11.93
CA GLY A 277 5.33 -8.93 12.10
C GLY A 277 6.03 -10.25 11.75
N LYS A 278 5.31 -11.25 11.25
CA LYS A 278 5.85 -12.52 10.80
C LYS A 278 5.90 -12.59 9.27
N PHE A 279 6.71 -13.50 8.76
CA PHE A 279 6.64 -13.94 7.37
C PHE A 279 5.68 -15.12 7.27
N VAL A 280 4.96 -15.21 6.14
CA VAL A 280 4.15 -16.38 5.79
C VAL A 280 4.75 -17.01 4.55
N GLU A 281 4.92 -18.33 4.54
CA GLU A 281 5.47 -19.08 3.43
C GLU A 281 4.53 -20.21 3.04
N PHE A 282 4.09 -20.21 1.78
CA PHE A 282 3.19 -21.23 1.26
C PHE A 282 3.96 -22.44 0.74
N TYR A 283 3.55 -23.63 1.11
CA TYR A 283 4.20 -24.88 0.75
C TYR A 283 3.23 -26.04 0.63
N GLY A 284 3.71 -27.23 0.35
CA GLY A 284 2.92 -28.44 0.23
C GLY A 284 2.58 -28.83 -1.21
N GLU A 285 2.02 -30.01 -1.39
CA GLU A 285 1.74 -30.58 -2.72
C GLU A 285 0.68 -29.81 -3.51
N GLY A 286 -0.21 -29.10 -2.81
CA GLY A 286 -1.26 -28.28 -3.42
C GLY A 286 -0.75 -27.08 -4.18
N ILE A 287 0.46 -26.55 -3.88
CA ILE A 287 0.96 -25.34 -4.53
C ILE A 287 1.17 -25.51 -6.05
N ALA A 288 1.51 -26.71 -6.49
CA ALA A 288 1.69 -27.01 -7.93
C ALA A 288 0.37 -26.86 -8.73
N SER A 289 -0.77 -26.97 -8.08
CA SER A 289 -2.09 -26.76 -8.68
C SER A 289 -2.59 -25.32 -8.61
N VAL A 290 -1.87 -24.43 -7.93
CA VAL A 290 -2.23 -23.00 -7.79
C VAL A 290 -1.53 -22.20 -8.88
N PRO A 291 -2.25 -21.68 -9.90
CA PRO A 291 -1.66 -20.84 -10.94
C PRO A 291 -0.97 -19.62 -10.36
N LEU A 292 0.05 -19.09 -11.03
CA LEU A 292 0.82 -17.97 -10.50
C LEU A 292 -0.04 -16.73 -10.23
N ALA A 293 -1.02 -16.45 -11.07
CA ALA A 293 -1.94 -15.34 -10.85
C ALA A 293 -2.71 -15.47 -9.51
N ASN A 294 -3.08 -16.70 -9.11
CA ASN A 294 -3.70 -16.96 -7.81
C ASN A 294 -2.68 -16.74 -6.66
N ARG A 295 -1.41 -17.17 -6.83
CA ARG A 295 -0.34 -16.92 -5.86
C ARG A 295 -0.11 -15.42 -5.67
N ALA A 296 -0.10 -14.67 -6.76
CA ALA A 296 0.02 -13.21 -6.73
C ALA A 296 -1.15 -12.54 -5.99
N THR A 297 -2.39 -13.03 -6.23
CA THR A 297 -3.58 -12.56 -5.50
C THR A 297 -3.48 -12.85 -3.99
N ILE A 298 -2.98 -14.02 -3.61
CA ILE A 298 -2.74 -14.37 -2.18
C ILE A 298 -1.67 -13.46 -1.59
N GLY A 299 -0.53 -13.30 -2.25
CA GLY A 299 0.55 -12.40 -1.83
C GLY A 299 0.08 -10.95 -1.69
N ASN A 300 -0.76 -10.48 -2.63
CA ASN A 300 -1.36 -9.13 -2.59
C ASN A 300 -2.11 -8.85 -1.28
N MET A 301 -2.80 -9.84 -0.72
CA MET A 301 -3.56 -9.69 0.52
C MET A 301 -2.71 -9.82 1.79
N GLY A 302 -1.37 -9.88 1.67
CA GLY A 302 -0.44 -9.90 2.80
C GLY A 302 -0.73 -8.84 3.86
N PRO A 303 -0.89 -7.55 3.48
CA PRO A 303 -1.24 -6.49 4.42
C PRO A 303 -2.58 -6.71 5.13
N GLU A 304 -3.56 -7.29 4.45
CA GLU A 304 -4.90 -7.52 4.98
C GLU A 304 -4.93 -8.65 6.02
N PHE A 305 -4.16 -9.73 5.81
CA PHE A 305 -4.00 -10.74 6.85
C PHE A 305 -2.92 -10.38 7.88
N GLY A 306 -2.09 -9.37 7.61
CA GLY A 306 -1.20 -8.73 8.58
C GLY A 306 0.24 -9.21 8.59
N SER A 307 0.68 -10.03 7.63
CA SER A 307 2.08 -10.45 7.52
C SER A 307 2.97 -9.38 6.87
N THR A 308 4.27 -9.51 7.05
CA THR A 308 5.25 -8.71 6.31
C THR A 308 5.34 -9.15 4.85
N CYS A 309 5.33 -10.45 4.60
CA CYS A 309 5.23 -11.05 3.26
C CYS A 309 4.42 -12.35 3.29
N GLY A 310 3.90 -12.75 2.11
CA GLY A 310 3.24 -14.04 1.92
C GLY A 310 3.78 -14.69 0.65
N ILE A 311 4.87 -15.46 0.80
CA ILE A 311 5.74 -15.84 -0.31
C ILE A 311 5.54 -17.29 -0.74
N PHE A 312 5.66 -17.51 -2.06
CA PHE A 312 5.73 -18.83 -2.69
C PHE A 312 7.17 -19.09 -3.15
N PRO A 313 7.65 -20.34 -3.14
CA PRO A 313 8.95 -20.66 -3.70
C PRO A 313 8.92 -20.61 -5.23
N ILE A 314 10.11 -20.52 -5.85
CA ILE A 314 10.29 -20.61 -7.32
C ILE A 314 10.09 -22.05 -7.75
N ASP A 315 9.24 -22.29 -8.75
CA ASP A 315 8.96 -23.61 -9.33
C ASP A 315 8.62 -23.51 -10.83
N ASN A 316 8.16 -24.62 -11.42
CA ASN A 316 7.76 -24.66 -12.83
C ASN A 316 6.62 -23.67 -13.15
N VAL A 317 5.67 -23.45 -12.22
CA VAL A 317 4.58 -22.49 -12.41
C VAL A 317 5.14 -21.06 -12.55
N THR A 318 6.19 -20.73 -11.81
CA THR A 318 6.92 -19.45 -11.96
C THR A 318 7.55 -19.34 -13.35
N LEU A 319 8.23 -20.39 -13.83
CA LEU A 319 8.89 -20.37 -15.15
C LEU A 319 7.88 -20.23 -16.29
N ASP A 320 6.75 -20.92 -16.22
CA ASP A 320 5.70 -20.86 -17.24
C ASP A 320 5.06 -19.47 -17.30
N TYR A 321 4.86 -18.82 -16.15
CA TYR A 321 4.37 -17.44 -16.11
C TYR A 321 5.39 -16.45 -16.71
N LEU A 322 6.67 -16.63 -16.41
CA LEU A 322 7.73 -15.79 -17.01
C LEU A 322 7.75 -15.93 -18.54
N ARG A 323 7.56 -17.15 -19.08
CA ARG A 323 7.44 -17.37 -20.53
C ARG A 323 6.20 -16.67 -21.10
N LEU A 324 5.04 -16.87 -20.46
CA LEU A 324 3.78 -16.26 -20.87
C LEU A 324 3.90 -14.74 -20.94
N THR A 325 4.49 -14.14 -19.90
CA THR A 325 4.61 -12.67 -19.78
C THR A 325 5.79 -12.09 -20.56
N GLY A 326 6.37 -12.87 -21.48
CA GLY A 326 7.32 -12.39 -22.49
C GLY A 326 8.77 -12.32 -22.06
N ARG A 327 9.15 -12.84 -20.86
CA ARG A 327 10.57 -12.94 -20.49
C ARG A 327 11.29 -13.84 -21.50
N SER A 328 12.58 -13.52 -21.76
CA SER A 328 13.39 -14.30 -22.71
C SER A 328 13.69 -15.70 -22.16
N GLU A 329 13.89 -16.68 -23.05
CA GLU A 329 14.31 -18.02 -22.64
C GLU A 329 15.65 -18.00 -21.90
N GLU A 330 16.51 -17.03 -22.17
CA GLU A 330 17.75 -16.81 -21.41
C GLU A 330 17.45 -16.45 -19.96
N GLN A 331 16.50 -15.52 -19.74
CA GLN A 331 16.06 -15.14 -18.39
C GLN A 331 15.42 -16.31 -17.65
N VAL A 332 14.56 -17.07 -18.32
CA VAL A 332 13.89 -18.23 -17.71
C VAL A 332 14.90 -19.30 -17.33
N ALA A 333 15.86 -19.61 -18.22
CA ALA A 333 16.92 -20.56 -17.93
C ALA A 333 17.86 -20.11 -16.79
N LEU A 334 18.12 -18.80 -16.69
CA LEU A 334 18.88 -18.22 -15.58
C LEU A 334 18.15 -18.41 -14.24
N VAL A 335 16.84 -18.12 -14.20
CA VAL A 335 16.01 -18.29 -13.00
C VAL A 335 16.02 -19.74 -12.53
N GLU A 336 15.80 -20.70 -13.43
CA GLU A 336 15.81 -22.13 -13.10
C GLU A 336 17.19 -22.58 -12.57
N ALA A 337 18.25 -22.26 -13.30
CA ALA A 337 19.60 -22.65 -12.92
C ALA A 337 20.02 -22.06 -11.58
N TYR A 338 19.70 -20.77 -11.35
CA TYR A 338 20.02 -20.07 -10.11
C TYR A 338 19.27 -20.65 -8.90
N ALA A 339 17.94 -20.85 -9.05
CA ALA A 339 17.12 -21.38 -7.99
C ALA A 339 17.57 -22.79 -7.56
N LYS A 340 17.89 -23.66 -8.53
CA LYS A 340 18.40 -25.01 -8.24
C LYS A 340 19.78 -24.97 -7.61
N ALA A 341 20.70 -24.13 -8.10
CA ALA A 341 22.06 -24.01 -7.57
C ALA A 341 22.08 -23.51 -6.10
N ASN A 342 21.11 -22.70 -5.69
CA ASN A 342 21.02 -22.09 -4.35
C ASN A 342 19.98 -22.76 -3.43
N LYS A 343 19.45 -23.93 -3.78
CA LYS A 343 18.43 -24.68 -2.99
C LYS A 343 17.16 -23.83 -2.73
N LEU A 344 16.76 -23.03 -3.72
CA LEU A 344 15.58 -22.18 -3.72
C LEU A 344 14.44 -22.76 -4.58
N TRP A 345 14.65 -23.93 -5.17
CA TRP A 345 13.67 -24.61 -5.98
C TRP A 345 12.64 -25.31 -5.10
N GLY A 346 11.36 -24.93 -5.24
CA GLY A 346 10.28 -25.34 -4.34
C GLY A 346 9.38 -26.44 -4.86
N ASP A 347 9.86 -27.30 -5.76
CA ASP A 347 9.09 -28.43 -6.27
C ASP A 347 9.16 -29.62 -5.29
N ALA A 348 8.06 -29.88 -4.58
CA ALA A 348 7.96 -30.98 -3.63
C ALA A 348 8.09 -32.38 -4.29
N SER A 349 8.01 -32.47 -5.62
CA SER A 349 8.25 -33.71 -6.36
C SER A 349 9.73 -33.94 -6.68
N ASP A 350 10.60 -32.94 -6.47
CA ASP A 350 12.03 -33.05 -6.66
C ASP A 350 12.63 -33.98 -5.58
N PRO A 351 13.43 -35.01 -5.96
CA PRO A 351 14.05 -35.91 -4.99
C PRO A 351 14.97 -35.24 -3.97
N ASP A 352 15.50 -34.06 -4.31
CA ASP A 352 16.39 -33.28 -3.45
C ASP A 352 15.62 -32.23 -2.60
N TYR A 353 14.30 -32.18 -2.71
CA TYR A 353 13.47 -31.26 -1.91
C TYR A 353 13.51 -31.62 -0.42
N VAL A 354 13.83 -30.64 0.41
CA VAL A 354 13.78 -30.73 1.86
C VAL A 354 12.70 -29.78 2.37
N GLU A 355 11.68 -30.30 3.05
CA GLU A 355 10.64 -29.47 3.65
C GLU A 355 11.28 -28.59 4.74
N PRO A 356 11.11 -27.25 4.66
CA PRO A 356 11.68 -26.34 5.64
C PRO A 356 11.04 -26.50 7.04
N GLN A 357 11.76 -26.03 8.06
CA GLN A 357 11.19 -25.88 9.39
C GLN A 357 10.57 -24.49 9.53
N TYR A 358 9.43 -24.42 10.19
CA TYR A 358 8.72 -23.16 10.44
C TYR A 358 8.52 -22.93 11.93
N SER A 359 8.32 -21.67 12.31
CA SER A 359 8.00 -21.28 13.70
C SER A 359 6.61 -21.73 14.10
N GLU A 360 5.68 -21.69 13.17
CA GLU A 360 4.26 -22.02 13.35
C GLU A 360 3.74 -22.63 12.06
N TYR A 361 2.61 -23.36 12.15
CA TYR A 361 2.05 -24.11 11.03
C TYR A 361 0.54 -23.85 10.91
N GLU A 362 0.07 -23.68 9.68
CA GLU A 362 -1.33 -23.70 9.28
C GLU A 362 -1.51 -24.60 8.06
N GLU A 363 -2.71 -25.10 7.83
CA GLU A 363 -3.02 -25.95 6.70
C GLU A 363 -4.41 -25.66 6.14
N LEU A 364 -4.55 -25.62 4.81
CA LEU A 364 -5.80 -25.51 4.10
C LEU A 364 -5.90 -26.59 3.02
N ASP A 365 -6.92 -27.43 3.13
CA ASP A 365 -7.38 -28.23 1.99
C ASP A 365 -8.22 -27.35 1.06
N LEU A 366 -7.67 -27.04 -0.12
CA LEU A 366 -8.34 -26.24 -1.14
C LEU A 366 -9.73 -26.78 -1.54
N GLY A 367 -9.94 -28.10 -1.39
CA GLY A 367 -11.23 -28.75 -1.64
C GLY A 367 -12.35 -28.32 -0.68
N THR A 368 -12.01 -27.67 0.44
CA THR A 368 -12.99 -27.19 1.43
C THR A 368 -13.42 -25.73 1.23
N VAL A 369 -12.81 -25.04 0.27
CA VAL A 369 -13.12 -23.63 0.02
C VAL A 369 -14.49 -23.50 -0.64
N VAL A 370 -15.26 -22.53 -0.20
CA VAL A 370 -16.61 -22.24 -0.71
C VAL A 370 -16.72 -20.78 -1.12
N PRO A 371 -17.66 -20.42 -2.03
CA PRO A 371 -17.86 -19.05 -2.46
C PRO A 371 -18.07 -18.08 -1.29
N SER A 372 -17.38 -16.97 -1.33
CA SER A 372 -17.26 -16.03 -0.21
C SER A 372 -17.20 -14.57 -0.69
N ILE A 373 -17.60 -13.68 0.20
CA ILE A 373 -17.39 -12.22 0.08
C ILE A 373 -16.71 -11.73 1.35
N ALA A 374 -16.30 -10.47 1.40
CA ALA A 374 -15.78 -9.87 2.64
C ALA A 374 -16.32 -8.46 2.86
N GLY A 375 -16.68 -8.12 4.09
CA GLY A 375 -17.22 -6.82 4.46
C GLY A 375 -18.15 -6.87 5.66
N PRO A 376 -18.85 -5.75 5.96
CA PRO A 376 -18.82 -4.46 5.23
C PRO A 376 -17.69 -3.52 5.63
N LYS A 377 -16.85 -3.86 6.62
CA LYS A 377 -15.84 -2.95 7.18
C LYS A 377 -14.41 -3.26 6.77
N ARG A 378 -14.05 -4.56 6.73
CA ARG A 378 -12.65 -4.97 6.64
C ARG A 378 -12.48 -6.14 5.65
N PRO A 379 -11.33 -6.24 4.98
CA PRO A 379 -11.07 -7.32 4.02
C PRO A 379 -11.07 -8.73 4.64
N GLN A 380 -10.72 -8.84 5.92
CA GLN A 380 -10.69 -10.10 6.66
C GLN A 380 -12.06 -10.51 7.24
N ASP A 381 -13.09 -9.66 7.15
CA ASP A 381 -14.45 -10.01 7.60
C ASP A 381 -15.14 -10.87 6.53
N ARG A 382 -14.70 -12.13 6.43
CA ARG A 382 -15.20 -13.08 5.44
C ARG A 382 -16.63 -13.51 5.77
N ILE A 383 -17.47 -13.58 4.75
CA ILE A 383 -18.87 -14.02 4.80
C ILE A 383 -19.07 -15.07 3.70
N LEU A 384 -19.71 -16.19 4.01
CA LEU A 384 -20.08 -17.15 2.97
C LEU A 384 -21.14 -16.53 2.06
N LEU A 385 -21.06 -16.78 0.75
CA LEU A 385 -22.01 -16.20 -0.20
C LEU A 385 -23.45 -16.61 0.13
N SER A 386 -23.66 -17.84 0.61
CA SER A 386 -24.95 -18.36 1.09
C SER A 386 -25.51 -17.63 2.33
N GLU A 387 -24.66 -16.93 3.07
CA GLU A 387 -25.03 -16.18 4.27
C GLU A 387 -25.03 -14.65 4.02
N ALA A 388 -24.66 -14.19 2.81
CA ALA A 388 -24.45 -12.79 2.51
C ALA A 388 -25.69 -11.93 2.82
N LYS A 389 -26.86 -12.37 2.39
CA LYS A 389 -28.14 -11.68 2.68
C LYS A 389 -28.41 -11.58 4.17
N SER A 390 -28.37 -12.69 4.90
CA SER A 390 -28.68 -12.71 6.34
C SER A 390 -27.67 -11.88 7.16
N MET A 391 -26.39 -11.86 6.75
CA MET A 391 -25.38 -11.04 7.38
C MET A 391 -25.56 -9.56 7.05
N PHE A 392 -25.99 -9.22 5.83
CA PHE A 392 -26.36 -7.85 5.49
C PHE A 392 -27.51 -7.37 6.36
N GLU A 393 -28.64 -8.10 6.40
CA GLU A 393 -29.80 -7.76 7.24
C GLU A 393 -29.45 -7.55 8.73
N LYS A 394 -28.50 -8.36 9.23
CA LYS A 394 -28.00 -8.25 10.62
C LYS A 394 -27.15 -7.02 10.86
N THR A 395 -26.33 -6.61 9.90
CA THR A 395 -25.31 -5.57 10.07
C THR A 395 -25.77 -4.20 9.61
N ALA A 396 -26.65 -4.08 8.63
CA ALA A 396 -27.13 -2.83 8.07
C ALA A 396 -27.70 -1.85 9.12
N PRO A 397 -28.49 -2.31 10.13
CA PRO A 397 -29.01 -1.40 11.16
C PRO A 397 -27.94 -0.61 11.92
N ALA A 398 -26.70 -1.12 12.01
CA ALA A 398 -25.61 -0.41 12.69
C ALA A 398 -25.07 0.80 11.89
N TYR A 399 -25.41 0.90 10.61
CA TYR A 399 -25.04 2.01 9.71
C TYR A 399 -26.15 3.04 9.53
N GLU A 400 -27.32 2.78 10.10
CA GLU A 400 -28.46 3.66 10.05
C GLU A 400 -28.47 4.61 11.23
N THR A 401 -29.08 5.77 11.03
CA THR A 401 -29.30 6.78 12.07
C THR A 401 -30.80 7.07 12.22
N GLU A 402 -31.18 7.91 13.18
CA GLU A 402 -32.58 8.37 13.32
C GLU A 402 -33.07 9.16 12.09
N LYS A 403 -32.15 9.62 11.24
CA LYS A 403 -32.47 10.36 10.01
C LYS A 403 -32.64 9.45 8.79
N THR A 404 -32.22 8.18 8.87
CA THR A 404 -32.29 7.24 7.76
C THR A 404 -33.74 6.97 7.38
N VAL A 405 -34.11 7.33 6.16
CA VAL A 405 -35.43 7.07 5.58
C VAL A 405 -35.55 5.57 5.30
N LYS A 406 -36.67 4.98 5.65
CA LYS A 406 -36.92 3.54 5.48
C LYS A 406 -37.66 3.18 4.18
N ASP A 407 -38.48 4.09 3.69
CA ASP A 407 -39.22 3.89 2.44
C ASP A 407 -38.32 4.20 1.23
N PRO A 408 -38.57 3.57 0.09
CA PRO A 408 -37.89 3.88 -1.17
C PRO A 408 -38.00 5.37 -1.53
N VAL A 409 -36.92 5.93 -2.04
CA VAL A 409 -36.80 7.34 -2.43
C VAL A 409 -36.80 7.43 -3.95
N ALA A 410 -37.75 8.15 -4.52
CA ALA A 410 -37.86 8.33 -5.96
C ALA A 410 -36.72 9.23 -6.49
N VAL A 411 -36.08 8.77 -7.56
CA VAL A 411 -35.01 9.49 -8.28
C VAL A 411 -35.34 9.57 -9.75
N SER A 412 -35.15 10.74 -10.36
CA SER A 412 -35.32 10.95 -11.79
C SER A 412 -34.02 11.49 -12.37
N THR A 413 -33.49 10.85 -13.39
CA THR A 413 -32.24 11.26 -14.06
C THR A 413 -32.41 11.31 -15.58
N ASP A 414 -31.78 12.25 -16.23
CA ASP A 414 -31.77 12.33 -17.70
C ASP A 414 -31.05 11.12 -18.33
N PHE A 415 -30.08 10.55 -17.62
CA PHE A 415 -29.22 9.48 -18.15
C PHE A 415 -29.78 8.06 -17.94
N ARG A 416 -30.49 7.81 -16.79
CA ARG A 416 -30.94 6.48 -16.38
C ARG A 416 -32.46 6.35 -16.26
N GLY A 417 -33.21 7.47 -16.44
CA GLY A 417 -34.66 7.51 -16.27
C GLY A 417 -35.10 7.59 -14.81
N ASP A 418 -36.34 7.19 -14.56
CA ASP A 418 -36.99 7.21 -13.24
C ASP A 418 -36.85 5.85 -12.55
N PHE A 419 -36.51 5.86 -11.27
CA PHE A 419 -36.39 4.68 -10.41
C PHE A 419 -36.49 5.07 -8.95
N ASP A 420 -36.67 4.08 -8.09
CA ASP A 420 -36.56 4.25 -6.64
C ASP A 420 -35.21 3.70 -6.15
N ILE A 421 -34.62 4.34 -5.12
CA ILE A 421 -33.42 3.88 -4.41
C ILE A 421 -33.74 3.70 -2.93
N GLU A 422 -33.20 2.64 -2.32
CA GLU A 422 -33.47 2.27 -0.94
C GLU A 422 -32.22 1.79 -0.19
N ASN A 423 -32.38 1.54 1.12
CA ASN A 423 -31.29 1.00 1.93
C ASN A 423 -30.91 -0.41 1.44
N GLY A 424 -29.61 -0.65 1.35
CA GLY A 424 -29.06 -1.91 0.84
C GLY A 424 -28.75 -1.92 -0.64
N ASP A 425 -29.24 -0.92 -1.40
CA ASP A 425 -28.96 -0.83 -2.82
C ASP A 425 -27.47 -0.69 -3.12
N VAL A 426 -27.04 -1.35 -4.18
CA VAL A 426 -25.64 -1.27 -4.67
C VAL A 426 -25.50 -0.03 -5.55
N ALA A 427 -24.94 1.03 -4.98
CA ALA A 427 -24.68 2.27 -5.72
C ALA A 427 -23.46 2.20 -6.62
N ILE A 428 -22.47 1.37 -6.29
CA ILE A 428 -21.23 1.18 -7.05
C ILE A 428 -20.94 -0.30 -7.20
N ALA A 429 -20.69 -0.74 -8.44
CA ALA A 429 -20.24 -2.09 -8.77
C ALA A 429 -18.99 -1.98 -9.66
N SER A 430 -17.79 -2.20 -9.11
CA SER A 430 -16.53 -1.93 -9.79
C SER A 430 -15.64 -3.17 -9.91
N ILE A 431 -15.27 -3.52 -11.15
CA ILE A 431 -14.19 -4.45 -11.44
C ILE A 431 -12.91 -3.61 -11.49
N THR A 432 -12.04 -3.76 -10.48
CA THR A 432 -10.92 -2.85 -10.22
C THR A 432 -9.80 -3.55 -9.47
N SER A 433 -8.64 -2.90 -9.37
CA SER A 433 -7.48 -3.33 -8.57
C SER A 433 -6.67 -4.49 -9.14
N CYS A 434 -5.37 -4.49 -8.86
CA CYS A 434 -4.44 -5.57 -9.22
C CYS A 434 -4.75 -6.92 -8.53
N THR A 435 -5.49 -6.93 -7.42
CA THR A 435 -5.80 -8.15 -6.66
C THR A 435 -6.45 -9.23 -7.52
N ASN A 436 -7.48 -8.85 -8.26
CA ASN A 436 -8.24 -9.78 -9.09
C ASN A 436 -7.99 -9.58 -10.59
N THR A 437 -7.71 -8.36 -11.06
CA THR A 437 -7.54 -8.10 -12.51
C THR A 437 -6.22 -8.66 -13.06
N SER A 438 -5.24 -8.98 -12.20
CA SER A 438 -4.04 -9.71 -12.57
C SER A 438 -4.30 -11.20 -12.89
N ASN A 439 -5.51 -11.68 -12.65
CA ASN A 439 -5.89 -13.08 -12.82
C ASN A 439 -6.82 -13.26 -14.03
N PRO A 440 -6.32 -13.80 -15.16
CA PRO A 440 -7.14 -13.98 -16.35
C PRO A 440 -8.37 -14.87 -16.12
N SER A 441 -8.29 -15.88 -15.24
CA SER A 441 -9.41 -16.79 -15.01
C SER A 441 -10.64 -16.10 -14.45
N VAL A 442 -10.48 -15.22 -13.44
CA VAL A 442 -11.62 -14.50 -12.86
C VAL A 442 -12.11 -13.38 -13.77
N MET A 443 -11.23 -12.78 -14.59
CA MET A 443 -11.62 -11.76 -15.55
C MET A 443 -12.41 -12.35 -16.73
N ILE A 444 -11.94 -13.47 -17.27
CA ILE A 444 -12.67 -14.23 -18.30
C ILE A 444 -13.99 -14.74 -17.74
N ALA A 445 -14.03 -15.26 -16.52
CA ALA A 445 -15.27 -15.68 -15.87
C ALA A 445 -16.28 -14.52 -15.76
N ALA A 446 -15.84 -13.32 -15.39
CA ALA A 446 -16.68 -12.13 -15.38
C ALA A 446 -17.23 -11.79 -16.78
N GLY A 447 -16.37 -11.83 -17.82
CA GLY A 447 -16.81 -11.62 -19.20
C GLY A 447 -17.81 -12.66 -19.67
N LEU A 448 -17.63 -13.93 -19.29
CA LEU A 448 -18.57 -15.01 -19.61
C LEU A 448 -19.93 -14.83 -18.91
N ILE A 449 -19.95 -14.39 -17.66
CA ILE A 449 -21.21 -14.03 -16.97
C ILE A 449 -21.87 -12.86 -17.68
N ALA A 450 -21.11 -11.83 -18.08
CA ALA A 450 -21.66 -10.71 -18.83
C ALA A 450 -22.29 -11.15 -20.16
N ARG A 451 -21.61 -12.02 -20.92
CA ARG A 451 -22.14 -12.62 -22.16
C ARG A 451 -23.43 -13.41 -21.90
N ASN A 452 -23.43 -14.29 -20.91
CA ASN A 452 -24.59 -15.13 -20.61
C ASN A 452 -25.78 -14.31 -20.10
N ALA A 453 -25.54 -13.29 -19.28
CA ALA A 453 -26.55 -12.36 -18.80
C ALA A 453 -27.15 -11.51 -19.96
N HIS A 454 -26.25 -10.94 -20.80
CA HIS A 454 -26.67 -10.13 -21.97
C HIS A 454 -27.51 -10.97 -22.96
N ALA A 455 -27.09 -12.19 -23.23
CA ALA A 455 -27.85 -13.12 -24.08
C ALA A 455 -29.27 -13.42 -23.56
N LYS A 456 -29.47 -13.33 -22.25
CA LYS A 456 -30.77 -13.50 -21.57
C LYS A 456 -31.53 -12.17 -21.40
N GLY A 457 -30.98 -11.05 -21.89
CA GLY A 457 -31.60 -9.74 -21.82
C GLY A 457 -31.52 -9.07 -20.45
N LEU A 458 -30.72 -9.59 -19.52
CA LEU A 458 -30.50 -8.98 -18.20
C LEU A 458 -29.68 -7.68 -18.31
N LYS A 459 -29.96 -6.74 -17.41
CA LYS A 459 -29.22 -5.47 -17.29
C LYS A 459 -29.00 -5.11 -15.83
N PRO A 460 -27.90 -4.44 -15.48
CA PRO A 460 -27.73 -3.83 -14.16
C PRO A 460 -28.87 -2.86 -13.84
N LYS A 461 -29.15 -2.71 -12.54
CA LYS A 461 -30.18 -1.76 -12.11
C LYS A 461 -29.77 -0.33 -12.38
N PRO A 462 -30.70 0.60 -12.64
CA PRO A 462 -30.40 1.96 -13.12
C PRO A 462 -29.63 2.82 -12.12
N TRP A 463 -29.72 2.53 -10.82
CA TRP A 463 -28.96 3.25 -9.80
C TRP A 463 -27.52 2.81 -9.66
N VAL A 464 -27.10 1.68 -10.25
CA VAL A 464 -25.75 1.12 -10.10
C VAL A 464 -24.76 1.81 -11.03
N LYS A 465 -23.72 2.41 -10.47
CA LYS A 465 -22.54 2.85 -11.21
C LYS A 465 -21.62 1.67 -11.47
N THR A 466 -21.59 1.21 -12.72
CA THR A 466 -20.71 0.11 -13.17
C THR A 466 -19.43 0.64 -13.77
N SER A 467 -18.30 -0.05 -13.56
CA SER A 467 -17.00 0.33 -14.14
C SER A 467 -16.04 -0.83 -14.27
N LEU A 468 -15.18 -0.79 -15.29
CA LEU A 468 -14.06 -1.71 -15.51
C LEU A 468 -12.75 -0.91 -15.56
N ALA A 469 -11.91 -1.06 -14.52
CA ALA A 469 -10.59 -0.45 -14.43
C ALA A 469 -9.53 -1.54 -14.20
N PRO A 470 -9.07 -2.22 -15.27
CA PRO A 470 -8.14 -3.35 -15.13
C PRO A 470 -6.72 -2.89 -14.82
N GLY A 471 -5.90 -3.85 -14.37
CA GLY A 471 -4.54 -3.58 -13.92
C GLY A 471 -3.49 -3.53 -15.01
N SER A 472 -3.80 -3.88 -16.27
CA SER A 472 -2.92 -3.67 -17.43
C SER A 472 -3.71 -3.64 -18.73
N GLN A 473 -3.08 -3.13 -19.78
CA GLN A 473 -3.66 -3.12 -21.13
C GLN A 473 -3.88 -4.54 -21.67
N VAL A 474 -3.07 -5.50 -21.25
CA VAL A 474 -3.20 -6.92 -21.63
C VAL A 474 -4.58 -7.46 -21.27
N VAL A 475 -5.16 -7.02 -20.15
CA VAL A 475 -6.53 -7.43 -19.75
C VAL A 475 -7.58 -6.99 -20.77
N ALA A 476 -7.50 -5.75 -21.24
CA ALA A 476 -8.40 -5.24 -22.27
C ALA A 476 -8.21 -6.00 -23.60
N ASP A 477 -6.95 -6.29 -23.95
CA ASP A 477 -6.61 -7.02 -25.19
C ASP A 477 -7.16 -8.46 -25.16
N TYR A 478 -7.00 -9.22 -24.08
CA TYR A 478 -7.53 -10.61 -24.06
C TYR A 478 -9.07 -10.65 -23.92
N LEU A 479 -9.69 -9.72 -23.19
CA LEU A 479 -11.17 -9.62 -23.15
C LEU A 479 -11.74 -9.35 -24.53
N LYS A 480 -11.08 -8.51 -25.31
CA LYS A 480 -11.45 -8.22 -26.70
C LYS A 480 -11.19 -9.44 -27.61
N ALA A 481 -10.05 -10.11 -27.47
CA ALA A 481 -9.72 -11.33 -28.24
C ALA A 481 -10.69 -12.46 -27.93
N ALA A 482 -11.16 -12.58 -26.70
CA ALA A 482 -12.18 -13.53 -26.27
C ALA A 482 -13.60 -13.16 -26.77
N GLY A 483 -13.79 -11.99 -27.36
CA GLY A 483 -15.11 -11.49 -27.78
C GLY A 483 -16.06 -11.18 -26.61
N LEU A 484 -15.51 -10.83 -25.44
CA LEU A 484 -16.28 -10.60 -24.21
C LEU A 484 -16.46 -9.12 -23.89
N GLN A 485 -15.66 -8.22 -24.50
CA GLN A 485 -15.71 -6.78 -24.21
C GLN A 485 -17.07 -6.17 -24.57
N ASP A 486 -17.65 -6.55 -25.72
CA ASP A 486 -18.93 -6.01 -26.18
C ASP A 486 -20.08 -6.35 -25.22
N ASP A 487 -20.04 -7.53 -24.60
CA ASP A 487 -21.04 -7.96 -23.63
C ASP A 487 -20.84 -7.25 -22.28
N LEU A 488 -19.60 -7.01 -21.87
CA LEU A 488 -19.29 -6.17 -20.71
C LEU A 488 -19.79 -4.74 -20.91
N ASP A 489 -19.55 -4.17 -22.10
CA ASP A 489 -20.01 -2.84 -22.45
C ASP A 489 -21.54 -2.75 -22.44
N ALA A 490 -22.23 -3.77 -22.94
CA ALA A 490 -23.70 -3.85 -22.92
C ALA A 490 -24.29 -3.82 -21.49
N LEU A 491 -23.53 -4.32 -20.51
CA LEU A 491 -23.86 -4.25 -19.09
C LEU A 491 -23.30 -3.00 -18.39
N GLY A 492 -22.75 -2.04 -19.13
CA GLY A 492 -22.22 -0.79 -18.58
C GLY A 492 -20.82 -0.89 -17.99
N TYR A 493 -20.11 -2.00 -18.19
CA TYR A 493 -18.72 -2.19 -17.77
C TYR A 493 -17.74 -1.77 -18.86
N GLN A 494 -17.93 -0.58 -19.41
CA GLN A 494 -16.94 0.05 -20.28
C GLN A 494 -15.62 0.24 -19.55
N LEU A 495 -14.54 0.17 -20.30
CA LEU A 495 -13.22 0.51 -19.81
C LEU A 495 -13.20 2.00 -19.40
N VAL A 496 -12.82 2.29 -18.16
CA VAL A 496 -12.81 3.66 -17.61
C VAL A 496 -11.40 4.19 -17.34
N GLY A 497 -10.40 3.33 -17.27
CA GLY A 497 -9.00 3.66 -17.02
C GLY A 497 -8.19 2.44 -16.63
N PHE A 498 -6.87 2.63 -16.48
CA PHE A 498 -5.95 1.63 -15.98
C PHE A 498 -5.31 2.18 -14.70
N GLY A 499 -5.79 1.75 -13.54
CA GLY A 499 -5.33 2.29 -12.27
C GLY A 499 -6.11 1.77 -11.06
N CYS A 500 -5.63 2.10 -9.87
CA CYS A 500 -6.21 1.66 -8.60
C CYS A 500 -7.59 2.28 -8.26
N ALA A 501 -8.06 3.21 -9.05
CA ALA A 501 -9.38 3.87 -9.05
C ALA A 501 -10.23 3.66 -7.77
N THR A 502 -11.24 2.80 -7.81
CA THR A 502 -12.21 2.63 -6.71
C THR A 502 -11.55 2.21 -5.40
N CYS A 503 -10.51 1.36 -5.41
CA CYS A 503 -9.84 0.88 -4.19
C CYS A 503 -9.19 1.99 -3.34
N ILE A 504 -8.86 3.12 -3.93
CA ILE A 504 -8.20 4.26 -3.25
C ILE A 504 -9.10 5.49 -3.10
N GLY A 505 -10.38 5.37 -3.41
CA GLY A 505 -11.32 6.48 -3.31
C GLY A 505 -11.46 7.34 -4.55
N ASN A 506 -10.97 6.85 -5.69
CA ASN A 506 -11.09 7.51 -6.99
C ASN A 506 -12.27 6.96 -7.80
N SER A 507 -13.32 6.50 -7.14
CA SER A 507 -14.55 6.04 -7.79
C SER A 507 -15.21 7.12 -8.64
N GLY A 508 -14.85 8.39 -8.42
CA GLY A 508 -15.50 9.54 -9.01
C GLY A 508 -16.93 9.75 -8.44
N PRO A 509 -17.61 10.81 -8.85
CA PRO A 509 -18.94 11.12 -8.34
C PRO A 509 -20.00 10.12 -8.83
N LEU A 510 -21.04 9.91 -8.02
CA LEU A 510 -22.30 9.36 -8.48
C LEU A 510 -23.03 10.41 -9.33
N LEU A 511 -24.12 10.02 -10.01
CA LEU A 511 -25.00 11.01 -10.62
C LEU A 511 -25.51 11.97 -9.51
N PRO A 512 -25.56 13.28 -9.78
CA PRO A 512 -25.94 14.27 -8.75
C PRO A 512 -27.26 13.94 -8.07
N GLU A 513 -28.24 13.47 -8.82
CA GLU A 513 -29.57 13.13 -8.34
C GLU A 513 -29.54 11.91 -7.38
N ILE A 514 -28.66 10.93 -7.65
CA ILE A 514 -28.45 9.77 -6.78
C ILE A 514 -27.74 10.19 -5.50
N SER A 515 -26.66 10.98 -5.63
CA SER A 515 -25.90 11.49 -4.50
C SER A 515 -26.77 12.35 -3.58
N GLU A 516 -27.62 13.22 -4.15
CA GLU A 516 -28.58 14.04 -3.41
C GLU A 516 -29.62 13.18 -2.66
N ALA A 517 -30.21 12.18 -3.36
CA ALA A 517 -31.17 11.26 -2.75
C ALA A 517 -30.56 10.51 -1.55
N ILE A 518 -29.34 9.99 -1.71
CA ILE A 518 -28.61 9.28 -0.63
C ILE A 518 -28.36 10.21 0.57
N ASN A 519 -27.78 11.37 0.33
CA ASN A 519 -27.34 12.28 1.40
C ASN A 519 -28.51 13.00 2.09
N ALA A 520 -29.55 13.41 1.34
CA ALA A 520 -30.72 14.08 1.91
C ALA A 520 -31.57 13.17 2.80
N ASN A 521 -31.56 11.86 2.51
CA ASN A 521 -32.38 10.87 3.19
C ASN A 521 -31.55 9.92 4.09
N ASP A 522 -30.25 10.18 4.24
CA ASP A 522 -29.28 9.39 5.01
C ASP A 522 -29.34 7.89 4.67
N LEU A 523 -29.55 7.55 3.40
CA LEU A 523 -29.66 6.16 2.97
C LEU A 523 -28.37 5.37 3.24
N THR A 524 -28.54 4.09 3.58
CA THR A 524 -27.44 3.14 3.76
C THR A 524 -27.27 2.31 2.49
N VAL A 525 -26.63 2.92 1.48
CA VAL A 525 -26.30 2.24 0.23
C VAL A 525 -24.94 1.54 0.31
N THR A 526 -24.69 0.65 -0.65
CA THR A 526 -23.55 -0.26 -0.63
C THR A 526 -22.67 -0.12 -1.87
N ALA A 527 -21.43 -0.58 -1.77
CA ALA A 527 -20.55 -0.80 -2.92
C ALA A 527 -20.07 -2.25 -2.94
N VAL A 528 -19.97 -2.83 -4.12
CA VAL A 528 -19.30 -4.09 -4.38
C VAL A 528 -18.12 -3.86 -5.31
N LEU A 529 -16.96 -4.40 -4.95
CA LEU A 529 -15.72 -4.18 -5.71
C LEU A 529 -14.82 -5.42 -5.66
N SER A 530 -14.09 -5.67 -6.74
CA SER A 530 -13.11 -6.75 -6.83
C SER A 530 -11.73 -6.35 -6.31
N GLY A 531 -11.66 -5.41 -5.37
CA GLY A 531 -10.44 -4.88 -4.80
C GLY A 531 -9.91 -5.66 -3.60
N ASN A 532 -9.02 -5.03 -2.86
CA ASN A 532 -8.39 -5.57 -1.66
C ASN A 532 -8.75 -4.80 -0.37
N ARG A 533 -9.41 -3.65 -0.48
CA ARG A 533 -9.81 -2.80 0.65
C ARG A 533 -11.23 -2.28 0.46
N ASN A 534 -11.96 -2.22 1.58
CA ASN A 534 -13.37 -1.82 1.61
C ASN A 534 -13.68 -0.85 2.76
N PHE A 535 -12.74 0.00 3.14
CA PHE A 535 -12.92 0.92 4.27
C PHE A 535 -13.97 1.98 3.95
N GLU A 536 -14.90 2.18 4.89
CA GLU A 536 -15.93 3.20 4.82
C GLU A 536 -15.32 4.60 4.60
N GLY A 537 -15.97 5.40 3.74
CA GLY A 537 -15.53 6.74 3.37
C GLY A 537 -14.25 6.77 2.50
N ARG A 538 -13.62 5.63 2.26
CA ARG A 538 -12.48 5.51 1.35
C ARG A 538 -12.92 5.20 -0.08
N ILE A 539 -13.92 4.33 -0.26
CA ILE A 539 -14.40 3.92 -1.58
C ILE A 539 -15.22 5.04 -2.24
N SER A 540 -16.16 5.60 -1.49
CA SER A 540 -16.95 6.77 -1.87
C SER A 540 -17.47 7.46 -0.62
N PRO A 541 -17.60 8.81 -0.60
CA PRO A 541 -18.21 9.51 0.52
C PRO A 541 -19.70 9.25 0.66
N ASP A 542 -20.38 8.81 -0.41
CA ASP A 542 -21.83 8.56 -0.44
C ASP A 542 -22.20 7.14 0.00
N VAL A 543 -21.21 6.24 0.19
CA VAL A 543 -21.45 4.82 0.46
C VAL A 543 -20.97 4.44 1.85
N LYS A 544 -21.86 3.81 2.63
CA LYS A 544 -21.57 3.43 4.03
C LYS A 544 -21.02 2.01 4.17
N MET A 545 -21.50 1.06 3.37
CA MET A 545 -21.13 -0.36 3.48
C MET A 545 -20.44 -0.83 2.20
N ASN A 546 -19.28 -1.48 2.34
CA ASN A 546 -18.45 -1.83 1.20
C ASN A 546 -18.04 -3.30 1.25
N TYR A 547 -18.23 -4.03 0.14
CA TYR A 547 -17.99 -5.47 0.07
C TYR A 547 -16.96 -5.80 -1.01
N LEU A 548 -16.01 -6.66 -0.62
CA LEU A 548 -15.07 -7.27 -1.56
C LEU A 548 -15.68 -8.55 -2.11
N VAL A 549 -15.70 -8.67 -3.42
CA VAL A 549 -16.26 -9.82 -4.13
C VAL A 549 -15.39 -10.17 -5.34
N SER A 550 -15.54 -11.37 -5.89
CA SER A 550 -14.89 -11.72 -7.16
C SER A 550 -15.44 -10.89 -8.32
N PRO A 551 -14.68 -10.67 -9.41
CA PRO A 551 -15.16 -9.97 -10.61
C PRO A 551 -16.47 -10.52 -11.16
N PRO A 552 -16.69 -11.85 -11.24
CA PRO A 552 -18.00 -12.42 -11.58
C PRO A 552 -19.14 -11.96 -10.66
N LEU A 553 -18.88 -11.94 -9.35
CA LEU A 553 -19.90 -11.52 -8.37
C LEU A 553 -20.16 -10.00 -8.40
N VAL A 554 -19.19 -9.18 -8.82
CA VAL A 554 -19.44 -7.74 -9.07
C VAL A 554 -20.57 -7.57 -10.09
N ILE A 555 -20.54 -8.34 -11.18
CA ILE A 555 -21.59 -8.31 -12.21
C ILE A 555 -22.91 -8.85 -11.63
N ALA A 556 -22.86 -9.95 -10.91
CA ALA A 556 -24.06 -10.56 -10.31
C ALA A 556 -24.77 -9.57 -9.36
N TYR A 557 -24.05 -8.90 -8.48
CA TYR A 557 -24.62 -7.89 -7.58
C TYR A 557 -25.11 -6.64 -8.33
N ALA A 558 -24.50 -6.24 -9.43
CA ALA A 558 -25.01 -5.14 -10.26
C ALA A 558 -26.36 -5.51 -10.93
N LEU A 559 -26.52 -6.78 -11.33
CA LEU A 559 -27.78 -7.30 -11.86
C LEU A 559 -28.86 -7.38 -10.76
N ALA A 560 -28.48 -7.84 -9.58
CA ALA A 560 -29.38 -7.88 -8.41
C ALA A 560 -29.78 -6.47 -7.95
N GLY A 561 -28.82 -5.55 -7.94
CA GLY A 561 -28.97 -4.14 -7.57
C GLY A 561 -28.95 -3.86 -6.06
N THR A 562 -28.92 -4.89 -5.22
CA THR A 562 -28.96 -4.78 -3.77
C THR A 562 -28.14 -5.88 -3.09
N MET A 563 -27.64 -5.59 -1.88
CA MET A 563 -26.99 -6.60 -1.01
C MET A 563 -28.03 -7.48 -0.29
N ASP A 564 -29.28 -7.03 -0.18
CA ASP A 564 -30.42 -7.81 0.34
C ASP A 564 -30.91 -8.81 -0.71
N PHE A 565 -30.03 -9.72 -1.12
CA PHE A 565 -30.28 -10.65 -2.21
C PHE A 565 -29.70 -12.05 -1.93
N ASP A 566 -30.52 -13.07 -2.15
CA ASP A 566 -30.11 -14.46 -2.03
C ASP A 566 -30.01 -15.10 -3.44
N PHE A 567 -28.79 -15.36 -3.87
CA PHE A 567 -28.47 -15.90 -5.19
C PHE A 567 -28.97 -17.35 -5.40
N GLU A 568 -29.27 -18.09 -4.33
CA GLU A 568 -29.79 -19.48 -4.45
C GLU A 568 -31.28 -19.50 -4.74
N THR A 569 -32.03 -18.54 -4.18
CA THR A 569 -33.51 -18.59 -4.20
C THR A 569 -34.18 -17.49 -5.00
N GLN A 570 -33.47 -16.36 -5.26
CA GLN A 570 -34.04 -15.21 -5.95
C GLN A 570 -33.52 -15.11 -7.39
N PRO A 571 -34.40 -14.87 -8.38
CA PRO A 571 -33.99 -14.66 -9.77
C PRO A 571 -33.38 -13.25 -9.94
N LEU A 572 -32.35 -13.16 -10.76
CA LEU A 572 -31.71 -11.87 -11.17
C LEU A 572 -32.63 -11.04 -12.08
N GLY A 573 -33.57 -11.68 -12.72
CA GLY A 573 -34.54 -11.08 -13.64
C GLY A 573 -35.23 -12.15 -14.47
N THR A 574 -35.89 -11.75 -15.56
CA THR A 574 -36.55 -12.64 -16.49
C THR A 574 -35.96 -12.53 -17.88
N ASP A 575 -35.91 -13.64 -18.61
CA ASP A 575 -35.50 -13.67 -20.02
C ASP A 575 -36.60 -13.14 -20.96
N ALA A 576 -36.31 -13.10 -22.26
CA ALA A 576 -37.26 -12.63 -23.26
C ALA A 576 -38.53 -13.47 -23.36
N ASP A 577 -38.49 -14.72 -22.92
CA ASP A 577 -39.62 -15.66 -22.88
C ASP A 577 -40.41 -15.57 -21.56
N GLY A 578 -39.97 -14.72 -20.63
CA GLY A 578 -40.60 -14.53 -19.31
C GLY A 578 -40.21 -15.58 -18.26
N ASN A 579 -39.15 -16.37 -18.48
CA ASN A 579 -38.65 -17.33 -17.49
C ASN A 579 -37.68 -16.61 -16.52
N ASP A 580 -37.76 -17.02 -15.25
CA ASP A 580 -36.84 -16.56 -14.22
C ASP A 580 -35.39 -17.01 -14.52
N VAL A 581 -34.46 -16.10 -14.39
CA VAL A 581 -33.02 -16.33 -14.59
C VAL A 581 -32.31 -16.22 -13.26
N TYR A 582 -31.66 -17.29 -12.83
CA TYR A 582 -30.88 -17.38 -11.59
C TYR A 582 -29.39 -17.27 -11.88
N LEU A 583 -28.58 -17.01 -10.85
CA LEU A 583 -27.15 -16.93 -10.97
C LEU A 583 -26.53 -18.19 -11.60
N LYS A 584 -26.98 -19.35 -11.20
CA LYS A 584 -26.54 -20.66 -11.76
C LYS A 584 -26.76 -20.80 -13.27
N ASP A 585 -27.74 -20.09 -13.84
CA ASP A 585 -28.08 -20.16 -15.28
C ASP A 585 -27.13 -19.35 -16.15
N ILE A 586 -26.34 -18.47 -15.54
CA ILE A 586 -25.36 -17.60 -16.21
C ILE A 586 -23.92 -17.85 -15.75
N TRP A 587 -23.69 -18.61 -14.68
CA TRP A 587 -22.35 -18.92 -14.17
C TRP A 587 -21.64 -19.91 -15.11
N PRO A 588 -20.38 -19.58 -15.56
CA PRO A 588 -19.63 -20.46 -16.44
C PRO A 588 -19.02 -21.64 -15.65
N THR A 589 -18.78 -22.75 -16.34
CA THR A 589 -18.00 -23.86 -15.80
C THR A 589 -16.50 -23.55 -15.79
N ASN A 590 -15.75 -24.19 -14.89
CA ASN A 590 -14.29 -24.03 -14.85
C ASN A 590 -13.65 -24.46 -16.18
N ALA A 591 -14.20 -25.47 -16.87
CA ALA A 591 -13.73 -25.92 -18.18
C ALA A 591 -13.92 -24.84 -19.28
N GLU A 592 -15.06 -24.14 -19.29
CA GLU A 592 -15.29 -23.02 -20.23
C GLU A 592 -14.32 -21.87 -19.97
N VAL A 593 -14.09 -21.53 -18.70
CA VAL A 593 -13.13 -20.49 -18.32
C VAL A 593 -11.73 -20.86 -18.77
N ALA A 594 -11.25 -22.07 -18.47
CA ALA A 594 -9.93 -22.54 -18.83
C ALA A 594 -9.72 -22.54 -20.36
N ALA A 595 -10.68 -23.10 -21.12
CA ALA A 595 -10.62 -23.12 -22.58
C ALA A 595 -10.58 -21.70 -23.19
N MET A 596 -11.29 -20.74 -22.60
CA MET A 596 -11.29 -19.35 -23.07
C MET A 596 -9.97 -18.67 -22.72
N VAL A 597 -9.41 -18.91 -21.53
CA VAL A 597 -8.09 -18.36 -21.13
C VAL A 597 -7.03 -18.88 -22.09
N ASP A 598 -6.97 -20.17 -22.32
CA ASP A 598 -6.00 -20.83 -23.23
C ASP A 598 -6.10 -20.31 -24.68
N GLY A 599 -7.32 -19.97 -25.11
CA GLY A 599 -7.57 -19.48 -26.46
C GLY A 599 -7.37 -17.97 -26.65
N SER A 600 -7.32 -17.19 -25.57
CA SER A 600 -7.37 -15.71 -25.65
C SER A 600 -6.20 -15.01 -25.02
N VAL A 601 -5.47 -15.60 -24.09
CA VAL A 601 -4.30 -14.98 -23.44
C VAL A 601 -3.04 -15.50 -24.12
N SER A 602 -2.24 -14.59 -24.68
CA SER A 602 -1.02 -14.99 -25.40
C SER A 602 0.19 -14.14 -25.00
N ARG A 603 1.37 -14.73 -25.16
CA ARG A 603 2.67 -14.09 -24.96
C ARG A 603 2.83 -12.82 -25.78
N GLU A 604 2.30 -12.81 -27.01
CA GLU A 604 2.40 -11.71 -27.95
C GLU A 604 1.71 -10.44 -27.43
N MET A 605 0.63 -10.57 -26.66
CA MET A 605 -0.06 -9.43 -26.02
C MET A 605 0.86 -8.74 -25.02
N PHE A 606 1.50 -9.50 -24.15
CA PHE A 606 2.45 -8.95 -23.18
C PHE A 606 3.64 -8.28 -23.87
N LEU A 607 4.23 -8.92 -24.89
CA LEU A 607 5.34 -8.33 -25.65
C LEU A 607 4.94 -7.04 -26.35
N LYS A 608 3.74 -6.97 -26.91
CA LYS A 608 3.20 -5.78 -27.60
C LYS A 608 2.99 -4.63 -26.60
N ASP A 609 2.26 -4.89 -25.52
CA ASP A 609 1.80 -3.83 -24.62
C ASP A 609 2.93 -3.27 -23.74
N TYR A 610 3.92 -4.10 -23.41
CA TYR A 610 5.09 -3.66 -22.65
C TYR A 610 6.27 -3.19 -23.50
N ALA A 611 6.21 -3.28 -24.83
CA ALA A 611 7.30 -2.83 -25.72
C ALA A 611 7.68 -1.36 -25.51
N SER A 612 6.73 -0.52 -25.14
CA SER A 612 6.90 0.92 -24.95
C SER A 612 6.45 1.40 -23.57
N VAL A 613 6.58 0.57 -22.57
CA VAL A 613 6.05 0.81 -21.19
C VAL A 613 6.51 2.13 -20.55
N PHE A 614 7.69 2.64 -20.92
CA PHE A 614 8.25 3.89 -20.41
C PHE A 614 8.05 5.09 -21.32
N ASP A 615 7.52 4.90 -22.54
CA ASP A 615 7.42 5.97 -23.55
C ASP A 615 6.24 6.89 -23.33
N GLY A 616 5.14 6.34 -22.84
CA GLY A 616 3.87 7.05 -22.68
C GLY A 616 3.19 7.45 -23.99
N ASP A 617 2.01 8.00 -23.87
CA ASP A 617 1.22 8.50 -24.99
C ASP A 617 1.63 9.94 -25.43
N HIS A 618 0.86 10.52 -26.34
CA HIS A 618 1.10 11.89 -26.84
C HIS A 618 0.98 12.95 -25.73
N ARG A 619 0.15 12.71 -24.69
CA ARG A 619 -0.02 13.63 -23.56
C ARG A 619 1.25 13.68 -22.71
N TRP A 620 1.80 12.50 -22.38
CA TRP A 620 3.05 12.38 -21.63
C TRP A 620 4.21 13.02 -22.39
N LYS A 621 4.34 12.70 -23.69
CA LYS A 621 5.39 13.24 -24.57
C LYS A 621 5.26 14.75 -24.77
N GLY A 622 4.06 15.29 -24.70
CA GLY A 622 3.76 16.72 -24.87
C GLY A 622 3.96 17.59 -23.63
N LEU A 623 4.32 17.00 -22.47
CA LEU A 623 4.59 17.78 -21.26
C LEU A 623 5.81 18.68 -21.44
N ASP A 624 5.70 19.94 -21.02
CA ASP A 624 6.82 20.88 -20.95
C ASP A 624 7.67 20.58 -19.72
N VAL A 625 8.90 20.15 -19.91
CA VAL A 625 9.77 19.63 -18.84
C VAL A 625 10.96 20.55 -18.68
N PRO A 626 11.21 21.09 -17.45
CA PRO A 626 12.40 21.87 -17.19
C PRO A 626 13.66 21.04 -17.37
N GLU A 627 14.73 21.66 -17.88
CA GLU A 627 16.03 21.04 -18.04
C GLU A 627 16.94 21.32 -16.82
N GLY A 628 17.90 20.42 -16.58
CA GLY A 628 18.95 20.60 -15.56
C GLY A 628 18.93 19.53 -14.45
N GLU A 629 20.06 19.48 -13.72
CA GLU A 629 20.26 18.55 -12.59
C GLU A 629 19.49 18.94 -11.33
N LEU A 630 19.16 20.23 -11.17
CA LEU A 630 18.33 20.78 -10.11
C LEU A 630 16.96 21.11 -10.66
N PHE A 631 15.92 20.82 -9.88
CA PHE A 631 14.57 21.21 -10.26
C PHE A 631 14.34 22.72 -10.15
N ALA A 632 13.72 23.31 -11.16
CA ALA A 632 13.33 24.73 -11.14
C ALA A 632 12.03 24.90 -10.34
N TRP A 633 12.16 25.07 -9.01
CA TRP A 633 11.02 25.23 -8.12
C TRP A 633 10.15 26.43 -8.47
N ASN A 634 8.85 26.24 -8.49
CA ASN A 634 7.86 27.29 -8.74
C ASN A 634 7.10 27.59 -7.44
N ASP A 635 7.31 28.76 -6.85
CA ASP A 635 6.65 29.18 -5.61
C ASP A 635 5.11 29.32 -5.74
N LYS A 636 4.60 29.39 -6.95
CA LYS A 636 3.14 29.42 -7.22
C LYS A 636 2.55 28.03 -7.37
N SER A 637 3.38 26.99 -7.51
CA SER A 637 2.88 25.61 -7.63
C SER A 637 2.05 25.22 -6.41
N THR A 638 0.94 24.55 -6.65
CA THR A 638 0.07 24.01 -5.61
C THR A 638 0.17 22.49 -5.51
N TYR A 639 1.05 21.86 -6.30
CA TYR A 639 1.30 20.40 -6.30
C TYR A 639 2.72 20.01 -5.87
N VAL A 640 3.74 20.78 -6.29
CA VAL A 640 5.14 20.43 -6.07
C VAL A 640 5.87 21.64 -5.44
N ARG A 641 6.38 21.45 -4.22
CA ARG A 641 7.06 22.49 -3.45
C ARG A 641 8.36 21.96 -2.86
N LYS A 642 9.42 22.79 -2.88
CA LYS A 642 10.68 22.49 -2.17
C LYS A 642 10.38 22.24 -0.68
N GLN A 643 10.88 21.13 -0.16
CA GLN A 643 10.70 20.78 1.26
C GLN A 643 11.56 21.63 2.17
N THR A 644 11.14 21.77 3.42
CA THR A 644 11.82 22.63 4.40
C THR A 644 12.62 21.86 5.45
N PHE A 645 12.63 20.50 5.41
CA PHE A 645 13.33 19.71 6.47
C PHE A 645 14.86 19.81 6.37
N PHE A 646 15.40 20.33 5.28
CA PHE A 646 16.85 20.53 5.09
C PHE A 646 17.26 22.00 5.30
N ASP A 647 16.32 22.90 5.58
CA ASP A 647 16.61 24.32 5.77
C ASP A 647 17.53 24.50 6.98
N GLY A 648 18.65 25.19 6.77
CA GLY A 648 19.63 25.42 7.81
C GLY A 648 20.43 24.18 8.24
N MET A 649 20.37 23.08 7.47
CA MET A 649 21.14 21.88 7.74
C MET A 649 22.65 22.18 7.77
N LYS A 650 23.36 21.61 8.76
CA LYS A 650 24.80 21.72 8.92
C LYS A 650 25.50 20.44 8.51
N ALA A 651 26.75 20.53 8.09
CA ALA A 651 27.59 19.36 7.80
C ALA A 651 27.76 18.44 9.03
N THR A 652 27.81 19.03 10.24
CA THR A 652 27.78 18.28 11.52
C THR A 652 26.45 18.55 12.21
N PRO A 653 25.72 17.51 12.67
CA PRO A 653 24.46 17.70 13.36
C PRO A 653 24.65 18.42 14.70
N ASP A 654 23.63 19.18 15.10
CA ASP A 654 23.56 19.73 16.45
C ASP A 654 23.38 18.59 17.47
N PRO A 655 23.93 18.70 18.70
CA PRO A 655 23.70 17.70 19.74
C PRO A 655 22.20 17.54 20.05
N VAL A 656 21.80 16.30 20.33
CA VAL A 656 20.47 16.01 20.85
C VAL A 656 20.31 16.65 22.22
N ALA A 657 19.17 17.28 22.47
CA ALA A 657 18.86 17.92 23.74
C ALA A 657 17.60 17.28 24.38
N ASP A 658 17.52 17.42 25.69
CA ASP A 658 16.29 17.11 26.42
C ASP A 658 15.16 18.07 26.00
N ILE A 659 13.91 17.66 26.21
CA ILE A 659 12.72 18.44 25.82
C ILE A 659 12.16 19.13 27.08
N HIS A 660 11.99 20.44 27.01
CA HIS A 660 11.53 21.23 28.16
C HIS A 660 10.30 22.07 27.82
N GLY A 661 9.33 22.13 28.73
CA GLY A 661 8.18 22.98 28.63
C GLY A 661 7.23 22.66 27.48
N ALA A 662 7.20 21.39 27.05
CA ALA A 662 6.36 20.99 25.93
C ALA A 662 4.87 21.02 26.26
N ARG A 663 4.04 21.41 25.28
CA ARG A 663 2.57 21.39 25.40
C ARG A 663 1.99 20.24 24.58
N VAL A 664 0.84 19.73 25.01
CA VAL A 664 0.11 18.69 24.28
C VAL A 664 -0.64 19.34 23.12
N LEU A 665 -0.35 18.90 21.89
CA LEU A 665 -1.06 19.33 20.69
C LEU A 665 -2.33 18.49 20.47
N ALA A 666 -2.26 17.20 20.78
CA ALA A 666 -3.38 16.29 20.63
C ALA A 666 -3.33 15.18 21.69
N LEU A 667 -4.50 14.91 22.27
CA LEU A 667 -4.78 13.80 23.20
C LEU A 667 -5.73 12.82 22.50
N LEU A 668 -5.22 11.67 22.10
CA LEU A 668 -5.89 10.73 21.20
C LEU A 668 -6.09 9.36 21.86
N GLY A 669 -7.11 8.64 21.43
CA GLY A 669 -7.40 7.30 21.91
C GLY A 669 -6.62 6.19 21.19
N ASP A 670 -7.18 4.97 21.25
CA ASP A 670 -6.62 3.77 20.62
C ASP A 670 -6.82 3.75 19.10
N SER A 671 -5.99 2.94 18.43
CA SER A 671 -6.10 2.61 16.99
C SER A 671 -6.17 3.84 16.08
N VAL A 672 -5.43 4.89 16.40
CA VAL A 672 -5.29 6.07 15.56
C VAL A 672 -4.50 5.70 14.33
N THR A 673 -5.16 5.67 13.18
CA THR A 673 -4.56 5.23 11.92
C THR A 673 -3.71 6.30 11.27
N THR A 674 -2.84 5.90 10.35
CA THR A 674 -2.11 6.85 9.49
C THR A 674 -3.03 7.72 8.64
N ASP A 675 -4.26 7.24 8.33
CA ASP A 675 -5.32 8.03 7.68
C ASP A 675 -5.88 9.12 8.60
N HIS A 676 -5.95 8.88 9.90
CA HIS A 676 -6.33 9.91 10.87
C HIS A 676 -5.25 10.98 11.00
N ILE A 677 -3.98 10.58 10.97
CA ILE A 677 -2.85 11.51 11.12
C ILE A 677 -2.62 12.29 9.81
N SER A 678 -2.59 11.61 8.67
CA SER A 678 -2.36 12.22 7.36
C SER A 678 -3.41 11.72 6.36
N PRO A 679 -4.54 12.41 6.20
CA PRO A 679 -5.61 11.99 5.29
C PRO A 679 -5.16 12.02 3.82
N ALA A 680 -5.75 11.14 3.00
CA ALA A 680 -5.50 11.06 1.56
C ALA A 680 -6.63 11.61 0.70
N GLY A 681 -7.86 11.66 1.25
CA GLY A 681 -9.07 12.01 0.53
C GLY A 681 -9.24 13.49 0.22
N ALA A 682 -10.42 13.83 -0.28
CA ALA A 682 -10.82 15.22 -0.55
C ALA A 682 -10.96 16.02 0.76
N PHE A 683 -10.87 17.34 0.65
CA PHE A 683 -10.99 18.26 1.78
C PHE A 683 -11.84 19.48 1.44
N LYS A 684 -12.45 20.08 2.47
CA LYS A 684 -13.38 21.19 2.34
C LYS A 684 -12.64 22.53 2.15
N ALA A 685 -13.28 23.49 1.48
CA ALA A 685 -12.77 24.86 1.33
C ALA A 685 -12.56 25.58 2.66
N SER A 686 -13.32 25.23 3.70
CA SER A 686 -13.19 25.80 5.04
C SER A 686 -12.00 25.26 5.85
N SER A 687 -11.40 24.15 5.42
CA SER A 687 -10.20 23.58 6.08
C SER A 687 -8.98 24.48 5.87
N PRO A 688 -7.92 24.36 6.71
CA PRO A 688 -6.68 25.11 6.50
C PRO A 688 -6.05 24.88 5.10
N ALA A 689 -6.10 23.65 4.59
CA ALA A 689 -5.62 23.31 3.25
C ALA A 689 -6.52 23.94 2.15
N GLY A 690 -7.84 23.93 2.34
CA GLY A 690 -8.78 24.54 1.41
C GLY A 690 -8.63 26.05 1.32
N LYS A 691 -8.46 26.72 2.46
CA LYS A 691 -8.15 28.16 2.53
C LYS A 691 -6.87 28.49 1.78
N TYR A 692 -5.80 27.72 2.02
CA TYR A 692 -4.52 27.88 1.32
C TYR A 692 -4.65 27.79 -0.21
N LEU A 693 -5.45 26.86 -0.73
CA LEU A 693 -5.69 26.73 -2.17
C LEU A 693 -6.56 27.87 -2.71
N THR A 694 -7.62 28.25 -1.99
CA THR A 694 -8.51 29.35 -2.37
C THR A 694 -7.76 30.67 -2.47
N GLU A 695 -6.87 30.96 -1.52
CA GLU A 695 -5.99 32.14 -1.54
C GLU A 695 -5.04 32.18 -2.75
N ARG A 696 -4.74 31.01 -3.33
CA ARG A 696 -3.94 30.84 -4.56
C ARG A 696 -4.78 30.75 -5.83
N GLY A 697 -6.07 31.03 -5.73
CA GLY A 697 -6.99 31.07 -6.87
C GLY A 697 -7.42 29.70 -7.38
N VAL A 698 -7.23 28.62 -6.61
CA VAL A 698 -7.74 27.29 -6.97
C VAL A 698 -9.20 27.18 -6.52
N GLU A 699 -10.08 26.91 -7.46
CA GLU A 699 -11.51 26.70 -7.17
C GLU A 699 -11.75 25.37 -6.44
N PRO A 700 -12.75 25.26 -5.55
CA PRO A 700 -13.02 24.04 -4.78
C PRO A 700 -13.16 22.76 -5.61
N LYS A 701 -13.78 22.83 -6.80
CA LYS A 701 -13.91 21.70 -7.73
C LYS A 701 -12.56 21.16 -8.25
N ASN A 702 -11.49 21.97 -8.15
CA ASN A 702 -10.13 21.67 -8.60
C ASN A 702 -9.18 21.37 -7.43
N PHE A 703 -9.68 21.23 -6.21
CA PHE A 703 -8.84 20.93 -5.05
C PHE A 703 -8.15 19.57 -5.17
N ASN A 704 -8.79 18.63 -5.87
CA ASN A 704 -8.34 17.25 -5.92
C ASN A 704 -8.30 16.64 -4.49
N SER A 705 -7.28 15.89 -4.15
CA SER A 705 -7.17 15.23 -2.84
C SER A 705 -5.83 15.54 -2.16
N TYR A 706 -5.73 15.28 -0.85
CA TYR A 706 -4.44 15.29 -0.14
C TYR A 706 -3.44 14.33 -0.81
N GLY A 707 -3.90 13.14 -1.24
CA GLY A 707 -3.06 12.15 -1.92
C GLY A 707 -2.36 12.70 -3.15
N SER A 708 -3.09 13.39 -4.01
CA SER A 708 -2.55 14.00 -5.23
C SER A 708 -1.60 15.19 -4.97
N ARG A 709 -1.63 15.78 -3.77
CA ARG A 709 -0.85 16.96 -3.40
C ARG A 709 0.28 16.68 -2.41
N ARG A 710 0.65 15.42 -2.20
CA ARG A 710 1.71 15.02 -1.27
C ARG A 710 3.09 15.60 -1.59
N GLY A 711 3.33 16.06 -2.82
CA GLY A 711 4.52 16.82 -3.18
C GLY A 711 4.54 18.27 -2.68
N ASN A 712 3.46 18.74 -2.02
CA ASN A 712 3.33 20.08 -1.48
C ASN A 712 3.17 20.05 0.06
N HIS A 713 4.27 20.27 0.76
CA HIS A 713 4.31 20.26 2.23
C HIS A 713 3.36 21.25 2.88
N GLU A 714 3.08 22.39 2.24
CA GLU A 714 2.17 23.41 2.74
C GLU A 714 0.72 22.88 2.86
N ILE A 715 0.30 22.06 1.92
CA ILE A 715 -1.01 21.40 1.98
C ILE A 715 -1.00 20.27 3.00
N MET A 716 0.06 19.46 2.98
CA MET A 716 0.12 18.28 3.82
C MET A 716 0.19 18.61 5.31
N VAL A 717 0.98 19.60 5.71
CA VAL A 717 1.05 20.04 7.11
C VAL A 717 -0.28 20.62 7.58
N ARG A 718 -1.04 21.29 6.70
CA ARG A 718 -2.39 21.81 7.01
C ARG A 718 -3.44 20.72 7.14
N GLY A 719 -3.19 19.57 6.53
CA GLY A 719 -4.04 18.38 6.62
C GLY A 719 -3.64 17.42 7.76
N THR A 720 -2.48 17.61 8.36
CA THR A 720 -2.00 16.71 9.43
C THR A 720 -2.92 16.79 10.65
N PHE A 721 -3.39 15.62 11.11
CA PHE A 721 -4.48 15.46 12.10
C PHE A 721 -5.81 16.09 11.66
N GLY A 722 -6.00 16.37 10.38
CA GLY A 722 -7.20 17.01 9.84
C GLY A 722 -8.31 16.05 9.40
N ASN A 723 -8.22 14.76 9.69
CA ASN A 723 -9.24 13.78 9.33
C ASN A 723 -10.56 14.09 10.04
N ILE A 724 -11.66 14.08 9.29
CA ILE A 724 -13.00 14.43 9.78
C ILE A 724 -13.52 13.52 10.91
N ARG A 725 -12.90 12.38 11.14
CA ARG A 725 -13.26 11.41 12.20
C ARG A 725 -12.37 11.52 13.43
N LEU A 726 -11.27 12.26 13.35
CA LEU A 726 -10.39 12.44 14.49
C LEU A 726 -11.11 13.16 15.61
N ARG A 727 -10.95 12.68 16.84
CA ARG A 727 -11.49 13.28 18.05
C ARG A 727 -10.36 13.58 19.02
N ASN A 728 -10.02 14.84 19.17
CA ASN A 728 -9.01 15.27 20.12
C ASN A 728 -9.64 15.50 21.50
N GLN A 729 -9.37 14.60 22.43
CA GLN A 729 -9.94 14.62 23.78
C GLN A 729 -9.43 15.81 24.62
N LEU A 730 -8.37 16.47 24.19
CA LEU A 730 -7.87 17.68 24.84
C LEU A 730 -8.93 18.77 24.96
N LEU A 731 -9.86 18.87 24.00
CA LEU A 731 -10.96 19.82 24.06
C LEU A 731 -11.87 19.56 25.25
N ALA A 732 -12.22 18.30 25.52
CA ALA A 732 -13.03 17.95 26.72
C ALA A 732 -12.32 18.31 28.03
N SER A 733 -10.98 18.16 28.07
CA SER A 733 -10.19 18.46 29.26
C SER A 733 -10.20 19.93 29.65
N VAL A 734 -10.48 20.82 28.71
CA VAL A 734 -10.59 22.26 28.94
C VAL A 734 -12.05 22.74 28.95
N GLY A 735 -13.02 21.83 28.95
CA GLY A 735 -14.46 22.14 29.00
C GLY A 735 -15.06 22.55 27.66
N GLU A 736 -14.38 22.33 26.56
CA GLU A 736 -14.86 22.60 25.20
C GLU A 736 -15.52 21.36 24.58
N GLU A 737 -16.37 21.57 23.59
CA GLU A 737 -16.99 20.45 22.84
C GLU A 737 -15.94 19.75 21.98
N VAL A 738 -15.92 18.41 22.03
CA VAL A 738 -15.05 17.59 21.18
C VAL A 738 -15.58 17.59 19.75
N THR A 739 -15.18 18.61 19.00
CA THR A 739 -15.51 18.74 17.58
C THR A 739 -14.71 17.73 16.77
N PRO A 740 -15.34 16.84 15.97
CA PRO A 740 -14.62 15.95 15.06
C PRO A 740 -13.84 16.72 14.02
N GLY A 741 -12.61 16.25 13.73
CA GLY A 741 -11.70 16.90 12.79
C GLY A 741 -10.42 17.39 13.44
N GLY A 742 -9.66 18.21 12.70
CA GLY A 742 -8.35 18.72 13.12
C GLY A 742 -8.43 19.91 14.08
N PHE A 743 -9.11 19.77 15.22
CA PHE A 743 -9.27 20.83 16.22
C PHE A 743 -8.49 20.50 17.50
N THR A 744 -8.04 21.54 18.19
CA THR A 744 -7.33 21.48 19.46
C THR A 744 -7.58 22.74 20.28
N TYR A 745 -7.00 22.78 21.47
CA TYR A 745 -6.99 23.98 22.29
C TYR A 745 -5.59 24.61 22.28
N ASP A 746 -5.53 25.88 21.94
CA ASP A 746 -4.31 26.66 21.99
C ASP A 746 -4.16 27.31 23.37
N PHE A 747 -3.19 26.83 24.14
CA PHE A 747 -2.93 27.33 25.49
C PHE A 747 -2.27 28.71 25.52
N LEU A 748 -1.62 29.15 24.43
CA LEU A 748 -1.06 30.50 24.32
C LEU A 748 -2.17 31.51 24.03
N ALA A 749 -2.98 31.23 23.03
CA ALA A 749 -4.13 32.07 22.65
C ALA A 749 -5.36 31.84 23.53
N LYS A 750 -5.39 30.78 24.36
CA LYS A 750 -6.48 30.39 25.28
C LYS A 750 -7.84 30.23 24.57
N LYS A 751 -7.85 29.51 23.47
CA LYS A 751 -9.07 29.26 22.66
C LYS A 751 -8.98 27.96 21.87
N PRO A 752 -10.15 27.37 21.55
CA PRO A 752 -10.18 26.30 20.54
C PRO A 752 -9.83 26.86 19.16
N THR A 753 -9.06 26.08 18.39
CA THR A 753 -8.66 26.41 17.03
C THR A 753 -8.27 25.14 16.25
N THR A 754 -7.84 25.27 15.01
CA THR A 754 -7.31 24.12 14.27
C THR A 754 -5.93 23.72 14.78
N ILE A 755 -5.61 22.42 14.69
CA ILE A 755 -4.28 21.90 15.05
C ILE A 755 -3.18 22.65 14.31
N PHE A 756 -3.41 22.93 13.01
CA PHE A 756 -2.45 23.69 12.20
C PHE A 756 -2.22 25.11 12.75
N GLU A 757 -3.27 25.86 13.04
CA GLU A 757 -3.15 27.24 13.55
C GLU A 757 -2.48 27.28 14.92
N ALA A 758 -2.87 26.39 15.84
CA ALA A 758 -2.22 26.26 17.15
C ALA A 758 -0.74 25.93 17.00
N SER A 759 -0.39 24.99 16.12
CA SER A 759 1.02 24.62 15.89
C SER A 759 1.89 25.80 15.43
N ARG A 760 1.34 26.70 14.60
CA ARG A 760 2.06 27.92 14.15
C ARG A 760 2.31 28.86 15.33
N ASP A 761 1.31 29.08 16.18
CA ASP A 761 1.50 29.92 17.38
C ASP A 761 2.56 29.34 18.31
N TYR A 762 2.57 28.03 18.56
CA TYR A 762 3.60 27.39 19.37
C TYR A 762 5.00 27.46 18.75
N ILE A 763 5.14 27.25 17.43
CA ILE A 763 6.43 27.35 16.74
C ILE A 763 6.97 28.77 16.81
N ASP A 764 6.13 29.78 16.56
CA ASP A 764 6.53 31.21 16.60
C ASP A 764 7.00 31.59 18.00
N ASN A 765 6.41 31.02 19.04
CA ASN A 765 6.78 31.22 20.44
C ASN A 765 7.83 30.22 20.95
N LYS A 766 8.37 29.34 20.10
CA LYS A 766 9.40 28.33 20.43
C LYS A 766 9.00 27.36 21.54
N VAL A 767 7.72 27.04 21.64
CA VAL A 767 7.18 26.05 22.57
C VAL A 767 7.18 24.68 21.88
N PRO A 768 7.93 23.67 22.37
CA PRO A 768 7.88 22.33 21.80
C PRO A 768 6.54 21.66 22.06
N LEU A 769 6.18 20.71 21.22
CA LEU A 769 4.92 20.00 21.28
C LEU A 769 5.10 18.50 21.49
N VAL A 770 4.14 17.87 22.14
CA VAL A 770 4.00 16.43 22.27
C VAL A 770 2.59 15.98 21.87
N VAL A 771 2.46 14.74 21.46
CA VAL A 771 1.19 14.04 21.23
C VAL A 771 1.07 12.89 22.21
N LEU A 772 -0.08 12.76 22.87
CA LEU A 772 -0.41 11.62 23.70
C LEU A 772 -1.45 10.75 22.99
N ALA A 773 -1.27 9.42 23.01
CA ALA A 773 -2.20 8.49 22.38
C ALA A 773 -2.27 7.15 23.14
N GLY A 774 -3.27 6.34 22.80
CA GLY A 774 -3.45 4.99 23.34
C GLY A 774 -2.69 3.92 22.56
N LYS A 775 -3.34 2.78 22.34
CA LYS A 775 -2.76 1.59 21.70
C LYS A 775 -2.77 1.69 20.18
N GLU A 776 -1.84 0.95 19.55
CA GLU A 776 -1.77 0.76 18.09
C GLU A 776 -1.68 2.09 17.32
N TYR A 777 -0.92 3.06 17.83
CA TYR A 777 -0.77 4.36 17.18
C TYR A 777 -0.03 4.23 15.86
N GLY A 778 -0.63 4.77 14.79
CA GLY A 778 -0.08 4.74 13.44
C GLY A 778 -0.43 3.48 12.65
N THR A 779 -1.47 2.72 13.06
CA THR A 779 -1.95 1.55 12.32
C THR A 779 -2.46 1.92 10.92
N GLY A 780 -2.47 0.98 9.99
CA GLY A 780 -2.94 1.17 8.63
C GLY A 780 -1.84 1.22 7.59
N SER A 781 -2.06 1.94 6.47
CA SER A 781 -1.09 2.00 5.37
C SER A 781 0.16 2.80 5.73
N SER A 782 1.30 2.42 5.14
CA SER A 782 2.56 3.16 5.34
C SER A 782 2.45 4.57 4.72
N ARG A 783 2.52 5.59 5.56
CA ARG A 783 2.47 7.00 5.15
C ARG A 783 3.54 7.80 5.86
N ASP A 784 4.55 8.18 5.11
CA ASP A 784 5.62 9.05 5.57
C ASP A 784 5.09 10.42 6.03
N TRP A 785 4.09 10.97 5.35
CA TRP A 785 3.46 12.23 5.75
C TRP A 785 2.81 12.22 7.12
N ALA A 786 2.48 11.06 7.68
CA ALA A 786 2.06 10.96 9.07
C ALA A 786 3.19 11.36 10.04
N ALA A 787 4.45 11.12 9.68
CA ALA A 787 5.62 11.56 10.46
C ALA A 787 6.14 12.94 9.99
N LYS A 788 6.25 13.17 8.67
CA LYS A 788 6.66 14.46 8.08
C LYS A 788 5.76 15.61 8.57
N GLY A 789 4.44 15.42 8.51
CA GLY A 789 3.49 16.41 9.01
C GLY A 789 3.61 16.62 10.52
N THR A 790 3.81 15.56 11.28
CA THR A 790 3.97 15.62 12.74
C THR A 790 5.17 16.47 13.13
N VAL A 791 6.35 16.26 12.54
CA VAL A 791 7.53 17.10 12.84
C VAL A 791 7.34 18.54 12.38
N MET A 792 6.68 18.76 11.24
CA MET A 792 6.40 20.11 10.69
C MET A 792 5.39 20.90 11.54
N LEU A 793 4.57 20.23 12.31
CA LEU A 793 3.70 20.85 13.32
C LEU A 793 4.46 21.24 14.62
N GLY A 794 5.78 20.95 14.72
CA GLY A 794 6.58 21.24 15.90
C GLY A 794 6.57 20.18 16.98
N VAL A 795 6.00 19.02 16.72
CA VAL A 795 5.98 17.88 17.65
C VAL A 795 7.39 17.29 17.77
N LYS A 796 7.88 17.14 19.00
CA LYS A 796 9.19 16.59 19.34
C LYS A 796 9.15 15.16 19.83
N ALA A 797 8.06 14.77 20.49
CA ALA A 797 7.86 13.41 20.97
C ALA A 797 6.39 13.01 20.86
N VAL A 798 6.17 11.71 20.70
CA VAL A 798 4.86 11.07 20.74
C VAL A 798 4.90 10.02 21.84
N ILE A 799 4.01 10.07 22.82
CA ILE A 799 3.94 9.15 23.96
C ILE A 799 2.65 8.33 23.83
N THR A 800 2.78 7.02 23.71
CA THR A 800 1.65 6.11 23.47
C THR A 800 1.69 4.89 24.37
N GLU A 801 0.61 4.09 24.39
CA GLU A 801 0.66 2.76 24.99
C GLU A 801 1.36 1.75 24.08
N SER A 802 1.16 1.86 22.75
CA SER A 802 1.90 1.06 21.76
C SER A 802 1.89 1.72 20.38
N PHE A 803 2.90 1.39 19.57
CA PHE A 803 3.06 1.87 18.19
C PHE A 803 2.90 0.73 17.18
N GLU A 804 2.38 1.06 16.01
CA GLU A 804 2.59 0.27 14.81
C GLU A 804 4.02 0.46 14.28
N ARG A 805 4.63 -0.65 13.82
CA ARG A 805 6.05 -0.72 13.47
C ARG A 805 6.49 0.35 12.47
N ILE A 806 5.79 0.44 11.33
CA ILE A 806 6.18 1.34 10.23
C ILE A 806 6.10 2.81 10.67
N HIS A 807 5.04 3.17 11.38
CA HIS A 807 4.86 4.56 11.82
C HIS A 807 5.89 4.96 12.89
N ARG A 808 6.23 4.05 13.81
CA ARG A 808 7.32 4.24 14.78
C ARG A 808 8.65 4.53 14.09
N SER A 809 9.03 3.70 13.10
CA SER A 809 10.25 3.91 12.31
C SER A 809 10.22 5.24 11.56
N ASN A 810 9.08 5.61 10.95
CA ASN A 810 8.94 6.87 10.26
C ASN A 810 9.10 8.09 11.20
N LEU A 811 8.60 8.02 12.43
CA LEU A 811 8.80 9.09 13.43
C LEU A 811 10.29 9.30 13.70
N ILE A 812 11.04 8.22 13.94
CA ILE A 812 12.50 8.28 14.14
C ILE A 812 13.18 8.82 12.88
N GLY A 813 12.77 8.33 11.71
CA GLY A 813 13.28 8.78 10.42
C GLY A 813 13.10 10.27 10.16
N MET A 814 12.17 10.92 10.85
CA MET A 814 11.95 12.37 10.82
C MET A 814 12.44 13.10 12.07
N GLY A 815 13.15 12.43 12.99
CA GLY A 815 13.67 13.05 14.22
C GLY A 815 12.61 13.35 15.28
N VAL A 816 11.48 12.65 15.26
CA VAL A 816 10.46 12.68 16.33
C VAL A 816 10.68 11.51 17.26
N LEU A 817 10.76 11.76 18.58
CA LEU A 817 11.04 10.74 19.60
C LEU A 817 9.80 9.89 19.90
N PRO A 818 9.78 8.60 19.59
CA PRO A 818 8.70 7.71 19.99
C PRO A 818 8.94 7.20 21.42
N LEU A 819 7.99 7.45 22.29
CA LEU A 819 8.00 7.04 23.69
C LEU A 819 6.76 6.20 24.01
N GLN A 820 6.93 5.24 24.89
CA GLN A 820 5.84 4.39 25.32
C GLN A 820 5.64 4.52 26.83
N PHE A 821 4.39 4.58 27.27
CA PHE A 821 4.06 4.56 28.70
C PHE A 821 4.62 3.30 29.36
N PRO A 822 4.91 3.32 30.67
CA PRO A 822 5.29 2.10 31.40
C PRO A 822 4.27 0.98 31.18
N ALA A 823 4.71 -0.25 31.26
CA ALA A 823 3.86 -1.43 31.01
C ALA A 823 2.60 -1.40 31.89
N GLY A 824 1.43 -1.44 31.27
CA GLY A 824 0.12 -1.40 31.94
C GLY A 824 -0.37 0.00 32.32
N GLU A 825 0.41 1.04 32.02
CA GLU A 825 0.01 2.43 32.23
C GLU A 825 -0.44 3.09 30.93
N SER A 826 -1.32 4.09 31.09
CA SER A 826 -1.80 4.97 30.04
C SER A 826 -1.86 6.41 30.52
N TYR A 827 -2.12 7.37 29.64
CA TYR A 827 -2.34 8.74 30.10
C TYR A 827 -3.50 8.83 31.10
N GLU A 828 -4.55 8.00 30.93
CA GLU A 828 -5.71 7.96 31.83
C GLU A 828 -5.34 7.42 33.22
N SER A 829 -4.59 6.29 33.29
CA SER A 829 -4.18 5.69 34.56
C SER A 829 -3.21 6.59 35.34
N LEU A 830 -2.40 7.38 34.63
CA LEU A 830 -1.48 8.37 35.21
C LEU A 830 -2.18 9.71 35.56
N GLY A 831 -3.47 9.83 35.28
CA GLY A 831 -4.25 11.05 35.57
C GLY A 831 -3.87 12.24 34.68
N LEU A 832 -3.32 11.98 33.49
CA LEU A 832 -2.94 13.00 32.52
C LEU A 832 -4.14 13.32 31.62
N ASN A 833 -4.38 14.58 31.37
CA ASN A 833 -5.51 15.03 30.55
C ASN A 833 -5.11 15.98 29.41
N GLY A 834 -3.80 16.19 29.21
CA GLY A 834 -3.24 17.01 28.14
C GLY A 834 -3.11 18.50 28.45
N THR A 835 -3.55 18.97 29.64
CA THR A 835 -3.37 20.38 30.05
C THR A 835 -2.00 20.65 30.67
N GLU A 836 -1.25 19.62 30.99
CA GLU A 836 0.05 19.67 31.64
C GLU A 836 1.14 20.26 30.72
N THR A 837 2.23 20.67 31.37
CA THR A 837 3.48 21.00 30.70
C THR A 837 4.48 19.85 30.91
N TYR A 838 5.17 19.42 29.86
CA TYR A 838 6.02 18.25 29.85
C TYR A 838 7.50 18.61 29.77
N ASP A 839 8.30 18.02 30.67
CA ASP A 839 9.75 17.94 30.59
C ASP A 839 10.15 16.46 30.39
N ILE A 840 11.03 16.20 29.41
CA ILE A 840 11.52 14.86 29.09
C ILE A 840 13.04 14.91 29.19
N ALA A 841 13.60 14.24 30.20
CA ALA A 841 15.02 14.28 30.55
C ALA A 841 15.71 12.92 30.30
N GLY A 842 16.96 12.98 29.86
CA GLY A 842 17.80 11.83 29.57
C GLY A 842 17.92 11.45 28.12
N VAL A 843 17.31 12.24 27.20
CA VAL A 843 17.43 12.06 25.75
C VAL A 843 18.84 12.39 25.28
N GLU A 844 19.49 13.36 25.91
CA GLU A 844 20.86 13.80 25.62
C GLU A 844 21.93 12.69 25.73
N LYS A 845 21.66 11.58 26.44
CA LYS A 845 22.54 10.41 26.51
C LYS A 845 22.85 9.80 25.14
N LEU A 846 21.97 10.00 24.16
CA LEU A 846 22.22 9.61 22.78
C LEU A 846 23.52 10.20 22.22
N ASN A 847 23.96 11.40 22.70
CA ASN A 847 25.20 12.02 22.27
C ASN A 847 26.44 11.26 22.77
N GLU A 848 26.30 10.45 23.80
CA GLU A 848 27.39 9.62 24.37
C GLU A 848 27.48 8.25 23.67
N GLY A 849 26.68 8.01 22.61
CA GLY A 849 26.58 6.72 21.93
C GLY A 849 25.76 5.68 22.68
N VAL A 850 25.02 6.10 23.71
CA VAL A 850 24.16 5.22 24.51
C VAL A 850 22.70 5.50 24.19
N THR A 851 21.97 4.49 23.69
CA THR A 851 20.53 4.57 23.55
C THR A 851 19.87 4.28 24.90
N PRO A 852 19.24 5.25 25.57
CA PRO A 852 18.59 5.03 26.85
C PRO A 852 17.38 4.10 26.66
N LYS A 853 17.20 3.14 27.57
CA LYS A 853 15.98 2.29 27.54
C LYS A 853 14.74 3.06 27.97
N THR A 854 14.91 4.00 28.88
CA THR A 854 13.86 4.90 29.38
C THR A 854 14.37 6.32 29.50
N VAL A 855 13.44 7.27 29.43
CA VAL A 855 13.64 8.70 29.73
C VAL A 855 12.67 9.11 30.81
N HIS A 856 13.08 10.05 31.66
CA HIS A 856 12.24 10.55 32.74
C HIS A 856 11.31 11.65 32.25
N VAL A 857 9.99 11.44 32.41
CA VAL A 857 8.95 12.40 32.03
C VAL A 857 8.35 13.03 33.29
N THR A 858 8.36 14.35 33.33
CA THR A 858 7.68 15.14 34.35
C THR A 858 6.55 15.92 33.71
N ALA A 859 5.30 15.57 34.02
CA ALA A 859 4.12 16.32 33.62
C ALA A 859 3.69 17.23 34.78
N THR A 860 3.78 18.55 34.57
CA THR A 860 3.41 19.55 35.56
C THR A 860 2.00 20.06 35.29
N HIS A 861 1.08 19.82 36.22
CA HIS A 861 -0.31 20.27 36.16
C HIS A 861 -0.44 21.78 36.38
N GLU A 862 -1.59 22.34 36.04
CA GLU A 862 -1.86 23.80 36.22
C GLU A 862 -1.78 24.27 37.69
N ASP A 863 -2.06 23.37 38.62
CA ASP A 863 -1.97 23.66 40.08
C ASP A 863 -0.54 23.53 40.63
N GLY A 864 0.43 23.16 39.76
CA GLY A 864 1.82 22.96 40.09
C GLY A 864 2.14 21.57 40.66
N SER A 865 1.17 20.66 40.80
CA SER A 865 1.41 19.26 41.10
C SER A 865 2.11 18.56 39.91
N LYS A 866 2.79 17.45 40.18
CA LYS A 866 3.58 16.74 39.17
C LYS A 866 3.18 15.29 39.12
N THR A 867 3.07 14.77 37.93
CA THR A 867 3.04 13.33 37.64
C THR A 867 4.36 12.97 36.98
N GLU A 868 5.08 12.01 37.54
CA GLU A 868 6.41 11.60 37.07
C GLU A 868 6.37 10.12 36.71
N PHE A 869 6.96 9.76 35.55
CA PHE A 869 7.08 8.37 35.12
C PHE A 869 8.29 8.19 34.18
N ASP A 870 8.76 6.96 34.06
CA ASP A 870 9.85 6.62 33.12
C ASP A 870 9.26 6.02 31.85
N ALA A 871 9.24 6.81 30.79
CA ALA A 871 8.76 6.38 29.47
C ALA A 871 9.79 5.51 28.77
N VAL A 872 9.34 4.42 28.14
CA VAL A 872 10.19 3.53 27.34
C VAL A 872 10.55 4.21 26.03
N VAL A 873 11.83 4.27 25.72
CA VAL A 873 12.33 4.80 24.44
C VAL A 873 12.19 3.73 23.37
N ARG A 874 11.51 4.05 22.29
CA ARG A 874 11.27 3.11 21.18
C ARG A 874 12.19 3.38 19.98
N ILE A 875 13.45 3.65 20.29
CA ILE A 875 14.58 3.56 19.36
C ILE A 875 15.15 2.15 19.56
N ASP A 876 14.77 1.22 18.70
CA ASP A 876 14.94 -0.20 18.93
C ASP A 876 16.28 -0.73 18.39
N THR A 877 16.98 0.04 17.51
CA THR A 877 18.24 -0.37 16.91
C THR A 877 19.32 0.74 16.99
N PRO A 878 20.62 0.39 16.93
CA PRO A 878 21.71 1.35 16.84
C PRO A 878 21.61 2.27 15.62
N GLY A 879 21.19 1.73 14.47
CA GLY A 879 20.99 2.51 13.24
C GLY A 879 19.93 3.60 13.41
N GLU A 880 18.80 3.26 14.05
CA GLU A 880 17.77 4.24 14.37
C GLU A 880 18.26 5.35 15.32
N ALA A 881 19.15 5.02 16.27
CA ALA A 881 19.78 6.01 17.12
C ALA A 881 20.67 6.98 16.32
N ASP A 882 21.37 6.48 15.29
CA ASP A 882 22.14 7.32 14.37
C ASP A 882 21.23 8.23 13.55
N TYR A 883 20.09 7.75 13.08
CA TYR A 883 19.11 8.58 12.37
C TYR A 883 18.61 9.71 13.27
N TYR A 884 18.18 9.39 14.48
CA TYR A 884 17.68 10.37 15.42
C TYR A 884 18.73 11.43 15.77
N ARG A 885 20.00 11.03 16.04
CA ARG A 885 21.12 11.96 16.29
C ARG A 885 21.40 12.90 15.13
N ASN A 886 21.10 12.48 13.90
CA ASN A 886 21.27 13.30 12.71
C ASN A 886 20.07 14.20 12.39
N GLY A 887 18.98 14.12 13.15
CA GLY A 887 17.74 14.84 12.90
C GLY A 887 16.83 14.16 11.89
N GLY A 888 17.16 12.93 11.50
CA GLY A 888 16.42 12.09 10.58
C GLY A 888 17.31 11.26 9.67
N ILE A 889 16.71 10.23 9.05
CA ILE A 889 17.42 9.28 8.17
C ILE A 889 17.95 9.97 6.90
N LEU A 890 17.20 10.90 6.32
CA LEU A 890 17.61 11.60 5.09
C LEU A 890 18.80 12.52 5.35
N GLN A 891 18.81 13.23 6.46
CA GLN A 891 19.95 14.05 6.89
C GLN A 891 21.19 13.19 7.18
N TYR A 892 21.00 12.02 7.79
CA TYR A 892 22.06 11.03 8.02
C TYR A 892 22.66 10.56 6.70
N VAL A 893 21.83 10.11 5.77
CA VAL A 893 22.25 9.61 4.45
C VAL A 893 22.94 10.71 3.65
N LEU A 894 22.37 11.91 3.60
CA LEU A 894 22.97 13.06 2.90
C LEU A 894 24.37 13.35 3.41
N ARG A 895 24.57 13.43 4.74
CA ARG A 895 25.90 13.65 5.32
C ARG A 895 26.91 12.55 4.98
N ASN A 896 26.44 11.30 4.91
CA ASN A 896 27.31 10.18 4.55
C ASN A 896 27.71 10.21 3.06
N LEU A 897 26.79 10.55 2.16
CA LEU A 897 27.07 10.67 0.73
C LEU A 897 28.00 11.86 0.39
N MET A 898 28.10 12.84 1.26
CA MET A 898 29.00 13.99 1.10
C MET A 898 30.42 13.77 1.67
N LYS A 899 30.67 12.68 2.40
CA LYS A 899 32.00 12.31 2.90
C LYS A 899 32.86 11.71 1.79
#